data_e3a0e0c508abf04663cd752e21aee363
#
_entry.id   e3a0e0c508abf04663cd752e21aee363
#
_cell.length_a   1.000
_cell.length_b   1.000
_cell.length_c   1.000
_cell.angle_alpha   90.00
_cell.angle_beta   90.00
_cell.angle_gamma   90.00
#
_symmetry.space_group_name_H-M   'P 1'
#
loop_
_entity.id
_entity.type
_entity.pdbx_description
1 polymer ?
#
loop_
_entity_poly.entity_id
_entity_poly.type
_entity_poly.pdbx_seq_one_letter_code
_entity_poly.pdbx_strand_id
1 'polypeptide(L)'
;MSVFPFFKQHDSMDCGPACLRMIAKHYGKSYSLQSLRSGSFITRSGVSMLGISNAAENIGFRTLGYRLSWEQLRDEVPLPCIAHWNQRHFVVIYGIKKQRRIPCIFNRTPPEGLKSNRSRNYLIYVADPASGLLKYTEKEFLRCWYSNQKEGKQEGTVLLLEPTPEFYNKEDEGRVNLKFLYLLNYLKPYRKYIFQLILGLITASIISLIFPFLTQSLVDTGIGNSNLAFVVMVLIAQLILTLSQTANGLLRNWINLHVTSRVSISLISDFLIKLMKLPISFFDVKLIGDIMQRIGDHNRIRSFLTDSLISIIFAVITLVMYTVIMASYNLGILAVFLTGSLFYVGWVLIFLKRRRELDYKRFQQSAANQSNIVQLVTGMQEIKLNGCEQQKRWEWERIQIKLFKVSLKSMMLNQNQQLGAVFINQAKDILISFLSAHAVIKGEMTLGMMMAVQYIIGQLNAPIQQFIGFTQAAQDARISLERLGEIHNRDDEEKPDDDKIRDIPADKDIEIRNLCYQYEGPDSEKVLDNISFVIPAKKITAIVGVSGSGKTTLIKLLLGFYNPVKGDVLLGGTALSRFSQREWRRCCGVVMQEGFIFSDTIAGNIGLTDEMPDKQKIDRATETASIKEFVENLPLGYNTRIGNDGHGLSTGQKQRILIARAVYKEPDFIFLDEATNSLDARNEKTIMENLSAFFKGRTVVVVAHRLSTVKNADKIVVLEKGRLVEEGTHRELVETKGAYYNLVKDQLELGT
;
A
#
# COMPACT_ATOMS: atom_id res chain seq x y z
N MET A 1 12.78 -5.41 33.05
CA MET A 1 13.17 -4.66 31.86
C MET A 1 11.93 -4.21 31.14
N SER A 2 11.74 -2.91 30.93
CA SER A 2 10.69 -2.40 30.04
C SER A 2 10.87 -3.06 28.67
N VAL A 3 9.78 -3.54 28.08
CA VAL A 3 9.81 -4.15 26.75
C VAL A 3 10.23 -3.05 25.77
N PHE A 4 11.30 -3.26 24.98
CA PHE A 4 11.75 -2.31 23.98
C PHE A 4 10.59 -1.99 23.01
N PRO A 5 10.30 -0.73 22.71
CA PRO A 5 9.20 -0.36 21.82
C PRO A 5 9.44 -0.94 20.44
N PHE A 6 8.42 -1.62 19.90
CA PHE A 6 8.50 -2.26 18.60
C PHE A 6 7.43 -1.69 17.66
N PHE A 7 7.90 -1.25 16.49
CA PHE A 7 7.03 -0.85 15.38
C PHE A 7 7.41 -1.65 14.15
N LYS A 8 6.41 -2.25 13.54
CA LYS A 8 6.61 -3.02 12.33
C LYS A 8 6.60 -2.12 11.11
N GLN A 9 7.49 -2.39 10.14
CA GLN A 9 7.43 -1.72 8.84
C GLN A 9 6.17 -2.14 8.08
N HIS A 10 5.55 -1.21 7.38
CA HIS A 10 4.35 -1.47 6.59
C HIS A 10 4.72 -1.84 5.15
N ASP A 11 5.74 -1.19 4.60
CA ASP A 11 6.29 -1.45 3.28
C ASP A 11 7.73 -2.01 3.38
N SER A 12 8.18 -2.67 2.33
CA SER A 12 9.53 -3.24 2.28
C SER A 12 10.64 -2.19 2.40
N MET A 13 10.35 -0.94 2.00
CA MET A 13 11.29 0.19 1.99
C MET A 13 11.35 0.95 3.32
N ASP A 14 10.49 0.64 4.29
CA ASP A 14 10.34 1.39 5.55
C ASP A 14 11.26 0.97 6.67
N CYS A 15 12.22 0.11 6.44
CA CYS A 15 13.05 -0.44 7.51
C CYS A 15 13.78 0.65 8.32
N GLY A 16 14.37 1.66 7.66
CA GLY A 16 15.04 2.78 8.31
C GLY A 16 14.13 3.67 9.16
N PRO A 17 13.08 4.27 8.58
CA PRO A 17 12.10 5.05 9.33
C PRO A 17 11.44 4.28 10.48
N ALA A 18 11.19 2.97 10.32
CA ALA A 18 10.65 2.14 11.39
C ALA A 18 11.66 1.94 12.53
N CYS A 19 12.95 1.77 12.22
CA CYS A 19 14.03 1.73 13.19
C CYS A 19 14.13 3.06 13.96
N LEU A 20 14.13 4.19 13.25
CA LEU A 20 14.18 5.51 13.86
C LEU A 20 12.96 5.76 14.76
N ARG A 21 11.76 5.34 14.35
CA ARG A 21 10.54 5.42 15.15
C ARG A 21 10.65 4.62 16.45
N MET A 22 11.27 3.44 16.41
CA MET A 22 11.50 2.62 17.61
C MET A 22 12.45 3.30 18.58
N ILE A 23 13.53 3.90 18.07
CA ILE A 23 14.50 4.62 18.90
C ILE A 23 13.89 5.89 19.48
N ALA A 24 13.19 6.71 18.68
CA ALA A 24 12.51 7.90 19.18
C ALA A 24 11.51 7.55 20.29
N LYS A 25 10.77 6.45 20.17
CA LYS A 25 9.84 5.99 21.21
C LYS A 25 10.56 5.46 22.45
N HIS A 26 11.74 4.87 22.29
CA HIS A 26 12.59 4.46 23.42
C HIS A 26 12.98 5.66 24.29
N TYR A 27 13.29 6.80 23.66
CA TYR A 27 13.61 8.07 24.34
C TYR A 27 12.36 8.91 24.71
N GLY A 28 11.14 8.34 24.57
CA GLY A 28 9.90 8.90 25.08
C GLY A 28 8.99 9.60 24.09
N LYS A 29 9.46 9.92 22.85
CA LYS A 29 8.67 10.65 21.85
C LYS A 29 8.09 9.75 20.76
N SER A 30 6.94 10.17 20.23
CA SER A 30 6.23 9.45 19.18
C SER A 30 6.15 10.29 17.91
N TYR A 31 6.74 9.78 16.83
CA TYR A 31 6.67 10.38 15.50
C TYR A 31 5.82 9.53 14.56
N SER A 32 5.16 10.17 13.61
CA SER A 32 4.45 9.47 12.55
C SER A 32 5.45 8.79 11.61
N LEU A 33 5.11 7.61 11.07
CA LEU A 33 5.98 6.95 10.10
C LEU A 33 6.14 7.81 8.84
N GLN A 34 5.13 8.62 8.53
CA GLN A 34 5.11 9.48 7.36
C GLN A 34 6.09 10.65 7.47
N SER A 35 6.15 11.34 8.61
CA SER A 35 7.12 12.40 8.87
C SER A 35 8.55 11.86 8.76
N LEU A 36 8.81 10.69 9.34
CA LEU A 36 10.13 10.05 9.25
C LEU A 36 10.47 9.58 7.82
N ARG A 37 9.48 9.16 7.03
CA ARG A 37 9.66 8.82 5.60
C ARG A 37 10.06 10.03 4.78
N SER A 38 9.38 11.15 4.94
CA SER A 38 9.67 12.38 4.19
C SER A 38 11.08 12.90 4.49
N GLY A 39 11.50 12.83 5.76
CA GLY A 39 12.86 13.20 6.17
C GLY A 39 13.94 12.20 5.74
N SER A 40 13.59 10.95 5.43
CA SER A 40 14.56 9.89 5.10
C SER A 40 14.82 9.73 3.59
N PHE A 41 14.15 10.47 2.72
CA PHE A 41 14.32 10.43 1.26
C PHE A 41 14.28 9.01 0.67
N ILE A 42 13.19 8.27 0.95
CA ILE A 42 13.02 6.88 0.53
C ILE A 42 12.93 6.76 -1.00
N THR A 43 13.67 5.81 -1.57
CA THR A 43 13.65 5.47 -2.99
C THR A 43 13.06 4.07 -3.23
N ARG A 44 12.94 3.64 -4.50
CA ARG A 44 12.57 2.24 -4.84
C ARG A 44 13.58 1.21 -4.36
N SER A 45 14.84 1.57 -4.22
CA SER A 45 15.89 0.71 -3.68
C SER A 45 15.89 0.62 -2.15
N GLY A 46 15.11 1.48 -1.49
CA GLY A 46 15.03 1.59 -0.03
C GLY A 46 15.47 2.95 0.49
N VAL A 47 15.98 2.97 1.72
CA VAL A 47 16.52 4.16 2.38
C VAL A 47 18.02 4.00 2.57
N SER A 48 18.80 5.06 2.37
CA SER A 48 20.23 5.09 2.68
C SER A 48 20.44 5.34 4.18
N MET A 49 21.62 4.95 4.70
CA MET A 49 21.99 5.26 6.10
C MET A 49 22.06 6.78 6.33
N LEU A 50 22.51 7.52 5.32
CA LEU A 50 22.54 8.98 5.35
C LEU A 50 21.13 9.58 5.42
N GLY A 51 20.17 9.03 4.64
CA GLY A 51 18.77 9.45 4.73
C GLY A 51 18.17 9.21 6.12
N ILE A 52 18.53 8.09 6.78
CA ILE A 52 18.10 7.84 8.17
C ILE A 52 18.76 8.85 9.12
N SER A 53 20.03 9.17 8.91
CA SER A 53 20.80 10.17 9.67
C SER A 53 20.13 11.55 9.57
N ASN A 54 19.83 12.01 8.36
CA ASN A 54 19.18 13.29 8.12
C ASN A 54 17.78 13.36 8.78
N ALA A 55 16.99 12.28 8.66
CA ALA A 55 15.70 12.21 9.34
C ALA A 55 15.83 12.24 10.87
N ALA A 56 16.86 11.60 11.41
CA ALA A 56 17.13 11.59 12.84
C ALA A 56 17.58 12.99 13.34
N GLU A 57 18.43 13.68 12.59
CA GLU A 57 18.86 15.05 12.91
C GLU A 57 17.70 16.04 12.81
N ASN A 58 16.83 15.89 11.81
CA ASN A 58 15.62 16.71 11.66
C ASN A 58 14.67 16.59 12.86
N ILE A 59 14.64 15.47 13.57
CA ILE A 59 13.84 15.31 14.78
C ILE A 59 14.62 15.61 16.07
N GLY A 60 15.90 16.04 15.97
CA GLY A 60 16.70 16.51 17.09
C GLY A 60 17.62 15.44 17.70
N PHE A 61 17.97 14.38 16.97
CA PHE A 61 19.10 13.51 17.33
C PHE A 61 20.40 14.07 16.78
N ARG A 62 21.50 13.77 17.45
CA ARG A 62 22.85 13.83 16.87
C ARG A 62 23.18 12.44 16.37
N THR A 63 23.70 12.34 15.14
CA THR A 63 23.96 11.04 14.52
C THR A 63 25.43 10.88 14.15
N LEU A 64 25.90 9.63 14.13
CA LEU A 64 27.26 9.29 13.75
C LEU A 64 27.30 7.89 13.12
N GLY A 65 27.68 7.82 11.85
CA GLY A 65 27.84 6.56 11.13
C GLY A 65 29.25 6.00 11.28
N TYR A 66 29.38 4.77 11.76
CA TYR A 66 30.67 4.12 11.97
C TYR A 66 30.73 2.70 11.40
N ARG A 67 31.93 2.31 10.98
CA ARG A 67 32.29 0.90 10.76
C ARG A 67 33.07 0.42 11.96
N LEU A 68 32.62 -0.67 12.56
CA LEU A 68 33.10 -1.16 13.85
C LEU A 68 33.40 -2.65 13.80
N SER A 69 34.38 -3.09 14.59
CA SER A 69 34.57 -4.49 14.91
C SER A 69 33.54 -4.98 15.92
N TRP A 70 33.45 -6.29 16.13
CA TRP A 70 32.56 -6.87 17.14
C TRP A 70 32.88 -6.41 18.56
N GLU A 71 34.17 -6.30 18.88
CA GLU A 71 34.64 -5.87 20.20
C GLU A 71 34.21 -4.45 20.50
N GLN A 72 34.37 -3.54 19.52
CA GLN A 72 33.97 -2.14 19.63
C GLN A 72 32.44 -2.02 19.79
N LEU A 73 31.65 -2.75 18.97
CA LEU A 73 30.18 -2.74 19.10
C LEU A 73 29.72 -3.21 20.47
N ARG A 74 30.41 -4.20 21.03
CA ARG A 74 30.04 -4.80 22.32
C ARG A 74 30.38 -3.89 23.50
N ASP A 75 31.56 -3.29 23.49
CA ASP A 75 32.13 -2.66 24.67
C ASP A 75 32.03 -1.12 24.67
N GLU A 76 31.99 -0.48 23.48
CA GLU A 76 32.11 0.97 23.33
C GLU A 76 30.83 1.66 22.84
N VAL A 77 29.92 0.93 22.16
CA VAL A 77 28.76 1.53 21.50
C VAL A 77 27.58 1.72 22.45
N PRO A 78 27.05 2.96 22.57
CA PRO A 78 25.80 3.19 23.28
C PRO A 78 24.59 2.56 22.55
N LEU A 79 23.76 1.83 23.28
CA LEU A 79 22.54 1.21 22.74
C LEU A 79 21.30 1.98 23.18
N PRO A 80 20.27 2.11 22.35
CA PRO A 80 20.06 1.44 21.06
C PRO A 80 20.76 2.15 19.88
N CYS A 81 21.22 1.36 18.88
CA CYS A 81 21.78 1.86 17.64
C CYS A 81 21.14 1.15 16.42
N ILE A 82 21.22 1.74 15.23
CA ILE A 82 20.74 1.15 13.97
C ILE A 82 21.92 0.44 13.29
N ALA A 83 21.74 -0.81 12.89
CA ALA A 83 22.73 -1.61 12.18
C ALA A 83 22.28 -1.93 10.76
N HIS A 84 23.22 -1.88 9.80
CA HIS A 84 23.01 -2.33 8.44
C HIS A 84 23.07 -3.86 8.40
N TRP A 85 22.03 -4.47 7.86
CA TRP A 85 21.75 -5.91 7.99
C TRP A 85 21.66 -6.60 6.64
N ASN A 86 22.45 -7.65 6.42
CA ASN A 86 22.51 -8.39 5.14
C ASN A 86 22.67 -7.49 3.91
N GLN A 87 23.31 -6.33 4.04
CA GLN A 87 23.54 -5.31 2.99
C GLN A 87 22.27 -4.78 2.29
N ARG A 88 21.07 -5.02 2.84
CA ARG A 88 19.79 -4.65 2.23
C ARG A 88 18.73 -4.16 3.21
N HIS A 89 19.03 -4.16 4.50
CA HIS A 89 18.03 -3.95 5.53
C HIS A 89 18.61 -3.19 6.72
N PHE A 90 17.76 -2.54 7.54
CA PHE A 90 18.16 -1.90 8.77
C PHE A 90 17.42 -2.50 9.95
N VAL A 91 18.13 -2.69 11.06
CA VAL A 91 17.61 -3.23 12.31
C VAL A 91 18.11 -2.42 13.50
N VAL A 92 17.42 -2.45 14.62
CA VAL A 92 17.87 -1.81 15.86
C VAL A 92 18.48 -2.84 16.79
N ILE A 93 19.72 -2.61 17.20
CA ILE A 93 20.38 -3.34 18.28
C ILE A 93 20.04 -2.60 19.58
N TYR A 94 19.31 -3.28 20.50
CA TYR A 94 18.89 -2.62 21.76
C TYR A 94 19.44 -3.26 23.02
N GLY A 95 20.25 -4.31 22.89
CA GLY A 95 20.90 -4.93 24.03
C GLY A 95 21.87 -6.05 23.68
N ILE A 96 22.98 -6.14 24.38
CA ILE A 96 23.96 -7.22 24.31
C ILE A 96 24.15 -7.75 25.71
N LYS A 97 23.93 -9.08 25.93
CA LYS A 97 24.06 -9.70 27.26
C LYS A 97 24.91 -10.95 27.19
N LYS A 98 25.75 -11.09 28.16
CA LYS A 98 26.54 -12.32 28.37
C LYS A 98 25.60 -13.45 28.81
N GLN A 99 25.63 -14.57 28.12
CA GLN A 99 24.82 -15.72 28.48
C GLN A 99 25.31 -16.35 29.78
N ARG A 100 24.51 -16.34 30.85
CA ARG A 100 24.79 -17.11 32.06
C ARG A 100 24.55 -18.58 31.73
N ARG A 101 25.56 -19.43 31.95
CA ARG A 101 25.38 -20.88 31.88
C ARG A 101 24.42 -21.28 33.01
N ILE A 102 23.30 -21.90 32.63
CA ILE A 102 22.53 -22.71 33.58
C ILE A 102 23.38 -23.99 33.74
N PRO A 103 23.79 -24.37 34.97
CA PRO A 103 24.48 -25.62 35.15
C PRO A 103 23.51 -26.77 34.75
N CYS A 104 23.88 -27.54 33.76
CA CYS A 104 23.17 -28.76 33.43
C CYS A 104 23.36 -29.75 34.57
N ILE A 105 22.29 -30.11 35.27
CA ILE A 105 22.25 -31.06 36.41
C ILE A 105 22.40 -32.53 35.96
N PHE A 106 22.66 -32.80 34.69
CA PHE A 106 22.96 -34.15 34.17
C PHE A 106 24.42 -34.27 33.77
N ASN A 107 25.21 -34.93 34.61
CA ASN A 107 26.60 -35.35 34.40
C ASN A 107 26.76 -36.18 33.14
N ARG A 108 27.54 -35.66 32.16
CA ARG A 108 28.48 -36.47 31.36
C ARG A 108 29.76 -35.66 31.26
N THR A 109 30.81 -36.14 31.92
CA THR A 109 32.18 -35.66 31.75
C THR A 109 32.60 -35.81 30.29
N PRO A 110 33.12 -34.73 29.66
CA PRO A 110 33.70 -34.83 28.31
C PRO A 110 35.06 -35.55 28.42
N PRO A 111 35.46 -36.28 27.38
CA PRO A 111 36.78 -36.90 27.32
C PRO A 111 37.87 -35.83 27.32
N GLU A 112 38.93 -36.08 28.12
CA GLU A 112 40.16 -35.27 28.21
C GLU A 112 40.84 -35.24 26.84
N GLY A 113 41.02 -34.00 26.29
CA GLY A 113 41.84 -33.79 25.11
C GLY A 113 41.47 -32.66 24.19
N LEU A 114 40.28 -32.04 24.29
CA LEU A 114 39.91 -30.89 23.48
C LEU A 114 40.04 -29.60 24.31
N LYS A 115 41.12 -28.86 24.08
CA LYS A 115 41.21 -27.44 24.58
C LYS A 115 40.03 -26.67 23.98
N SER A 116 38.93 -26.56 24.73
CA SER A 116 37.80 -25.72 24.34
C SER A 116 38.27 -24.28 24.37
N ASN A 117 38.41 -23.70 23.19
CA ASN A 117 38.50 -22.25 23.03
C ASN A 117 37.32 -21.63 23.79
N ARG A 118 37.61 -20.91 24.88
CA ARG A 118 36.61 -20.25 25.75
C ARG A 118 35.96 -19.11 25.00
N SER A 119 35.14 -19.37 23.97
CA SER A 119 34.31 -18.34 23.36
C SER A 119 33.23 -17.95 24.37
N ARG A 120 33.28 -16.70 24.80
CA ARG A 120 32.26 -16.09 25.66
C ARG A 120 31.00 -15.95 24.82
N ASN A 121 29.97 -16.75 25.06
CA ASN A 121 28.71 -16.69 24.32
C ASN A 121 27.91 -15.44 24.75
N TYR A 122 27.67 -14.54 23.80
CA TYR A 122 26.79 -13.38 23.95
C TYR A 122 25.47 -13.61 23.26
N LEU A 123 24.37 -13.06 23.84
CA LEU A 123 23.06 -12.96 23.23
C LEU A 123 22.81 -11.51 22.85
N ILE A 124 22.56 -11.29 21.56
CA ILE A 124 22.31 -9.98 20.99
C ILE A 124 20.81 -9.84 20.77
N TYR A 125 20.25 -8.75 21.31
CA TYR A 125 18.83 -8.41 21.19
C TYR A 125 18.63 -7.42 20.06
N VAL A 126 17.91 -7.86 19.03
CA VAL A 126 17.68 -7.11 17.80
C VAL A 126 16.18 -6.87 17.61
N ALA A 127 15.79 -5.63 17.36
CA ALA A 127 14.45 -5.29 16.89
C ALA A 127 14.50 -5.14 15.36
N ASP A 128 14.00 -6.14 14.67
CA ASP A 128 13.91 -6.16 13.21
C ASP A 128 12.52 -5.69 12.78
N PRO A 129 12.39 -4.55 12.10
CA PRO A 129 11.10 -4.01 11.66
C PRO A 129 10.28 -4.99 10.80
N ALA A 130 10.93 -5.90 10.09
CA ALA A 130 10.27 -6.89 9.27
C ALA A 130 9.81 -8.12 10.06
N SER A 131 10.62 -8.57 11.04
CA SER A 131 10.48 -9.90 11.65
C SER A 131 10.04 -9.86 13.12
N GLY A 132 10.32 -8.79 13.87
CA GLY A 132 9.98 -8.67 15.29
C GLY A 132 11.18 -8.50 16.22
N LEU A 133 10.95 -8.69 17.52
CA LEU A 133 12.03 -8.72 18.51
C LEU A 133 12.70 -10.10 18.49
N LEU A 134 13.95 -10.13 18.08
CA LEU A 134 14.73 -11.36 17.88
C LEU A 134 15.91 -11.41 18.84
N LYS A 135 16.38 -12.63 19.09
CA LYS A 135 17.60 -12.89 19.85
C LYS A 135 18.51 -13.72 18.99
N TYR A 136 19.72 -13.24 18.81
CA TYR A 136 20.76 -13.93 18.02
C TYR A 136 21.89 -14.36 18.92
N THR A 137 22.51 -15.50 18.60
CA THR A 137 23.82 -15.87 19.10
C THR A 137 24.89 -15.01 18.39
N GLU A 138 26.05 -14.86 18.99
CA GLU A 138 27.15 -14.09 18.40
C GLU A 138 27.46 -14.50 16.96
N LYS A 139 27.56 -15.81 16.69
CA LYS A 139 27.83 -16.34 15.34
C LYS A 139 26.74 -16.00 14.32
N GLU A 140 25.48 -16.12 14.69
CA GLU A 140 24.35 -15.79 13.82
C GLU A 140 24.28 -14.29 13.54
N PHE A 141 24.54 -13.48 14.54
CA PHE A 141 24.56 -12.02 14.43
C PHE A 141 25.66 -11.55 13.47
N LEU A 142 26.90 -12.00 13.68
CA LEU A 142 28.05 -11.60 12.87
C LEU A 142 27.89 -12.00 11.40
N ARG A 143 27.29 -13.16 11.14
CA ARG A 143 27.01 -13.61 9.76
C ARG A 143 26.09 -12.65 9.00
N CYS A 144 25.18 -11.99 9.68
CA CYS A 144 24.21 -11.08 9.06
C CYS A 144 24.68 -9.61 9.08
N TRP A 145 25.56 -9.25 10.02
CA TRP A 145 25.97 -7.87 10.24
C TRP A 145 27.21 -7.46 9.47
N TYR A 146 28.19 -8.38 9.30
CA TYR A 146 29.41 -8.04 8.57
C TYR A 146 29.15 -7.74 7.10
N SER A 147 29.60 -6.57 6.66
CA SER A 147 29.31 -6.02 5.34
C SER A 147 30.48 -6.06 4.36
N ASN A 148 31.74 -6.25 4.80
CA ASN A 148 32.92 -6.29 3.93
C ASN A 148 34.01 -7.21 4.48
N GLN A 149 34.58 -8.04 3.60
CA GLN A 149 35.84 -8.75 3.79
C GLN A 149 36.95 -8.08 2.95
N LYS A 150 37.20 -6.77 3.11
CA LYS A 150 38.39 -6.17 2.55
C LYS A 150 39.51 -6.23 3.58
N GLU A 151 40.67 -6.72 3.19
CA GLU A 151 41.92 -6.74 3.98
C GLU A 151 41.89 -7.58 5.28
N GLY A 152 41.09 -8.67 5.34
CA GLY A 152 41.11 -9.58 6.50
C GLY A 152 40.45 -9.06 7.78
N LYS A 153 39.94 -7.82 7.80
CA LYS A 153 39.16 -7.26 8.92
C LYS A 153 37.67 -7.44 8.67
N GLN A 154 36.98 -8.04 9.66
CA GLN A 154 35.53 -8.22 9.64
C GLN A 154 34.87 -7.04 10.39
N GLU A 155 34.26 -6.12 9.65
CA GLU A 155 33.61 -4.92 10.19
C GLU A 155 32.14 -4.85 9.73
N GLY A 156 31.27 -4.34 10.62
CA GLY A 156 29.89 -4.02 10.33
C GLY A 156 29.59 -2.54 10.49
N THR A 157 28.58 -2.04 9.75
CA THR A 157 28.22 -0.63 9.77
C THR A 157 27.06 -0.40 10.74
N VAL A 158 27.16 0.67 11.55
CA VAL A 158 26.13 1.13 12.48
C VAL A 158 25.93 2.64 12.39
N LEU A 159 24.73 3.08 12.70
CA LEU A 159 24.38 4.47 12.95
C LEU A 159 24.07 4.64 14.43
N LEU A 160 24.86 5.46 15.10
CA LEU A 160 24.68 5.85 16.49
C LEU A 160 23.73 7.05 16.54
N LEU A 161 22.85 7.07 17.53
CA LEU A 161 21.86 8.13 17.72
C LEU A 161 21.87 8.57 19.19
N GLU A 162 22.09 9.85 19.41
CA GLU A 162 22.07 10.48 20.71
C GLU A 162 21.04 11.61 20.74
N PRO A 163 20.04 11.59 21.65
CA PRO A 163 19.06 12.64 21.73
C PRO A 163 19.68 13.94 22.25
N THR A 164 19.45 15.05 21.54
CA THR A 164 19.86 16.37 21.96
C THR A 164 18.76 17.06 22.78
N PRO A 165 19.06 18.21 23.47
CA PRO A 165 18.00 19.00 24.11
C PRO A 165 16.88 19.42 23.15
N GLU A 166 17.20 19.64 21.87
CA GLU A 166 16.23 19.98 20.83
C GLU A 166 15.22 18.85 20.60
N PHE A 167 15.66 17.59 20.66
CA PHE A 167 14.76 16.43 20.57
C PHE A 167 13.65 16.49 21.63
N TYR A 168 13.96 16.88 22.85
CA TYR A 168 12.97 16.95 23.94
C TYR A 168 12.07 18.19 23.85
N ASN A 169 12.53 19.27 23.21
CA ASN A 169 11.73 20.50 23.04
C ASN A 169 10.74 20.44 21.87
N LYS A 170 10.97 19.60 20.84
CA LYS A 170 10.03 19.42 19.72
C LYS A 170 8.72 18.83 20.21
N GLU A 171 7.59 19.24 19.62
CA GLU A 171 6.29 18.68 19.96
C GLU A 171 6.17 17.21 19.52
N ASP A 172 5.40 16.43 20.30
CA ASP A 172 5.11 15.04 20.00
C ASP A 172 4.08 14.99 18.86
N GLU A 173 4.46 14.50 17.69
CA GLU A 173 3.52 14.27 16.61
C GLU A 173 2.55 13.16 17.03
N GLY A 174 1.40 13.55 17.57
CA GLY A 174 0.36 12.66 18.02
C GLY A 174 -0.01 11.63 16.94
N ARG A 175 -0.39 10.43 17.33
CA ARG A 175 -0.87 9.38 16.42
C ARG A 175 -2.08 9.91 15.64
N VAL A 176 -1.89 10.30 14.39
CA VAL A 176 -3.00 10.48 13.45
C VAL A 176 -3.46 9.08 13.00
N ASN A 177 -4.15 8.38 13.89
CA ASN A 177 -4.83 7.15 13.52
C ASN A 177 -6.21 7.53 13.00
N LEU A 178 -6.56 7.08 11.80
CA LEU A 178 -7.96 7.07 11.38
C LEU A 178 -8.76 6.35 12.47
N LYS A 179 -9.61 7.10 13.18
CA LYS A 179 -10.42 6.53 14.27
C LYS A 179 -11.42 5.55 13.65
N PHE A 180 -11.65 4.44 14.33
CA PHE A 180 -12.63 3.42 13.92
C PHE A 180 -14.04 4.03 13.66
N LEU A 181 -14.37 5.12 14.37
CA LEU A 181 -15.57 5.90 14.16
C LEU A 181 -15.69 6.51 12.75
N TYR A 182 -14.57 6.79 12.06
CA TYR A 182 -14.59 7.28 10.69
C TYR A 182 -15.27 6.27 9.75
N LEU A 183 -15.06 4.97 9.97
CA LEU A 183 -15.68 3.92 9.16
C LEU A 183 -17.21 3.89 9.28
N LEU A 184 -17.76 4.27 10.45
CA LEU A 184 -19.22 4.31 10.65
C LEU A 184 -19.89 5.40 9.79
N ASN A 185 -19.15 6.40 9.31
CA ASN A 185 -19.70 7.41 8.41
C ASN A 185 -20.18 6.81 7.08
N TYR A 186 -19.54 5.72 6.62
CA TYR A 186 -19.97 5.02 5.41
C TYR A 186 -21.32 4.29 5.58
N LEU A 187 -21.74 4.03 6.82
CA LEU A 187 -23.04 3.42 7.11
C LEU A 187 -24.16 4.45 7.29
N LYS A 188 -23.85 5.71 7.61
CA LYS A 188 -24.84 6.77 7.85
C LYS A 188 -25.86 6.95 6.70
N PRO A 189 -25.47 6.96 5.41
CA PRO A 189 -26.42 7.09 4.31
C PRO A 189 -27.44 5.96 4.26
N TYR A 190 -27.09 4.78 4.78
CA TYR A 190 -27.89 3.55 4.71
C TYR A 190 -28.68 3.26 6.00
N ARG A 191 -28.85 4.26 6.89
CA ARG A 191 -29.54 4.10 8.18
C ARG A 191 -30.91 3.43 8.10
N LYS A 192 -31.69 3.70 7.03
CA LYS A 192 -33.00 3.07 6.82
C LYS A 192 -32.88 1.56 6.63
N TYR A 193 -31.94 1.11 5.79
CA TYR A 193 -31.69 -0.32 5.54
C TYR A 193 -31.11 -1.01 6.76
N ILE A 194 -30.23 -0.34 7.51
CA ILE A 194 -29.70 -0.85 8.78
C ILE A 194 -30.82 -1.03 9.81
N PHE A 195 -31.75 -0.09 9.90
CA PHE A 195 -32.92 -0.22 10.77
C PHE A 195 -33.79 -1.40 10.38
N GLN A 196 -34.06 -1.62 9.06
CA GLN A 196 -34.77 -2.78 8.56
C GLN A 196 -34.05 -4.10 8.88
N LEU A 197 -32.71 -4.13 8.77
CA LEU A 197 -31.91 -5.28 9.16
C LEU A 197 -32.03 -5.57 10.65
N ILE A 198 -31.96 -4.54 11.50
CA ILE A 198 -32.12 -4.70 12.97
C ILE A 198 -33.53 -5.21 13.28
N LEU A 199 -34.57 -4.67 12.65
CA LEU A 199 -35.94 -5.16 12.83
C LEU A 199 -36.09 -6.62 12.42
N GLY A 200 -35.51 -7.02 11.27
CA GLY A 200 -35.46 -8.41 10.82
C GLY A 200 -34.69 -9.32 11.80
N LEU A 201 -33.61 -8.80 12.43
CA LEU A 201 -32.88 -9.54 13.46
C LEU A 201 -33.72 -9.75 14.72
N ILE A 202 -34.41 -8.73 15.20
CA ILE A 202 -35.31 -8.83 16.34
C ILE A 202 -36.44 -9.82 16.05
N THR A 203 -37.07 -9.74 14.89
CA THR A 203 -38.11 -10.68 14.46
C THR A 203 -37.59 -12.12 14.41
N ALA A 204 -36.38 -12.33 13.84
CA ALA A 204 -35.76 -13.66 13.83
C ALA A 204 -35.50 -14.19 15.24
N SER A 205 -35.03 -13.32 16.16
CA SER A 205 -34.77 -13.70 17.54
C SER A 205 -36.05 -14.07 18.28
N ILE A 206 -37.15 -13.32 18.09
CA ILE A 206 -38.46 -13.63 18.68
C ILE A 206 -38.98 -14.97 18.15
N ILE A 207 -38.90 -15.20 16.85
CA ILE A 207 -39.31 -16.51 16.26
C ILE A 207 -38.45 -17.63 16.87
N SER A 208 -37.13 -17.46 16.95
CA SER A 208 -36.23 -18.47 17.51
C SER A 208 -36.51 -18.78 19.01
N LEU A 209 -37.03 -17.80 19.73
CA LEU A 209 -37.34 -17.92 21.15
C LEU A 209 -38.54 -18.86 21.43
N ILE A 210 -39.45 -19.05 20.44
CA ILE A 210 -40.61 -19.92 20.58
C ILE A 210 -40.20 -21.39 20.53
N PHE A 211 -39.15 -21.75 19.80
CA PHE A 211 -38.79 -23.17 19.59
C PHE A 211 -38.49 -23.97 20.87
N PRO A 212 -37.74 -23.48 21.89
CA PRO A 212 -37.54 -24.19 23.11
C PRO A 212 -38.84 -24.55 23.83
N PHE A 213 -39.79 -23.60 23.88
CA PHE A 213 -41.09 -23.83 24.50
C PHE A 213 -41.96 -24.84 23.77
N LEU A 214 -41.92 -24.80 22.42
CA LEU A 214 -42.61 -25.84 21.62
C LEU A 214 -41.97 -27.20 21.84
N THR A 215 -40.64 -27.28 21.96
CA THR A 215 -39.96 -28.53 22.20
C THR A 215 -40.31 -29.07 23.63
N GLN A 216 -40.38 -28.20 24.63
CA GLN A 216 -40.82 -28.55 25.97
C GLN A 216 -42.27 -29.06 25.97
N SER A 217 -43.20 -28.31 25.36
CA SER A 217 -44.60 -28.66 25.30
C SER A 217 -44.86 -29.97 24.54
N LEU A 218 -44.08 -30.22 23.47
CA LEU A 218 -44.12 -31.45 22.71
C LEU A 218 -43.88 -32.69 23.61
N VAL A 219 -42.87 -32.58 24.48
CA VAL A 219 -42.46 -33.68 25.36
C VAL A 219 -43.39 -33.79 26.56
N ASP A 220 -43.62 -32.69 27.27
CA ASP A 220 -44.37 -32.71 28.55
C ASP A 220 -45.89 -32.95 28.33
N THR A 221 -46.46 -32.30 27.30
CA THR A 221 -47.91 -32.39 27.05
C THR A 221 -48.26 -33.41 25.96
N GLY A 222 -47.47 -33.40 24.85
CA GLY A 222 -47.75 -34.27 23.70
C GLY A 222 -47.45 -35.73 24.01
N ILE A 223 -46.23 -36.03 24.40
CA ILE A 223 -45.78 -37.41 24.71
C ILE A 223 -46.26 -37.84 26.08
N GLY A 224 -46.13 -36.98 27.11
CA GLY A 224 -46.52 -37.30 28.48
C GLY A 224 -48.01 -37.67 28.63
N ASN A 225 -48.90 -37.03 27.82
CA ASN A 225 -50.34 -37.33 27.83
C ASN A 225 -50.77 -38.20 26.61
N SER A 226 -49.84 -38.75 25.83
CA SER A 226 -50.12 -39.60 24.66
C SER A 226 -51.06 -38.90 23.67
N ASN A 227 -51.03 -37.57 23.53
CA ASN A 227 -51.92 -36.76 22.69
C ASN A 227 -51.35 -36.52 21.31
N LEU A 228 -51.63 -37.38 20.33
CA LEU A 228 -51.14 -37.29 18.98
C LEU A 228 -51.63 -36.02 18.24
N ALA A 229 -52.84 -35.55 18.50
CA ALA A 229 -53.39 -34.34 17.90
C ALA A 229 -52.59 -33.11 18.29
N PHE A 230 -52.18 -32.99 19.53
CA PHE A 230 -51.30 -31.92 20.01
C PHE A 230 -49.88 -32.00 19.41
N VAL A 231 -49.32 -33.21 19.25
CA VAL A 231 -48.03 -33.42 18.57
C VAL A 231 -48.08 -32.91 17.10
N VAL A 232 -49.14 -33.22 16.38
CA VAL A 232 -49.33 -32.74 14.97
C VAL A 232 -49.47 -31.22 14.93
N MET A 233 -50.19 -30.62 15.88
CA MET A 233 -50.33 -29.16 15.99
C MET A 233 -48.98 -28.47 16.20
N VAL A 234 -48.15 -28.98 17.11
CA VAL A 234 -46.79 -28.48 17.36
C VAL A 234 -45.91 -28.63 16.15
N LEU A 235 -46.00 -29.75 15.38
CA LEU A 235 -45.24 -29.96 14.16
C LEU A 235 -45.59 -28.89 13.11
N ILE A 236 -46.90 -28.64 12.92
CA ILE A 236 -47.35 -27.60 11.96
C ILE A 236 -46.84 -26.22 12.41
N ALA A 237 -46.92 -25.90 13.71
CA ALA A 237 -46.40 -24.65 14.25
C ALA A 237 -44.89 -24.48 13.99
N GLN A 238 -44.10 -25.53 14.24
CA GLN A 238 -42.66 -25.52 13.96
C GLN A 238 -42.35 -25.35 12.46
N LEU A 239 -43.11 -25.97 11.56
CA LEU A 239 -42.96 -25.80 10.11
C LEU A 239 -43.24 -24.36 9.66
N ILE A 240 -44.35 -23.76 10.15
CA ILE A 240 -44.71 -22.36 9.83
C ILE A 240 -43.59 -21.39 10.36
N LEU A 241 -43.13 -21.59 11.58
CA LEU A 241 -42.05 -20.77 12.16
C LEU A 241 -40.75 -20.91 11.37
N THR A 242 -40.38 -22.13 10.96
CA THR A 242 -39.19 -22.39 10.15
C THR A 242 -39.30 -21.70 8.79
N LEU A 243 -40.46 -21.79 8.13
CA LEU A 243 -40.70 -21.09 6.88
C LEU A 243 -40.61 -19.57 7.03
N SER A 244 -41.19 -19.02 8.10
CA SER A 244 -41.11 -17.59 8.45
C SER A 244 -39.68 -17.13 8.72
N GLN A 245 -38.90 -17.95 9.42
CA GLN A 245 -37.49 -17.69 9.72
C GLN A 245 -36.64 -17.68 8.44
N THR A 246 -36.92 -18.65 7.53
CA THR A 246 -36.24 -18.74 6.22
C THR A 246 -36.57 -17.54 5.35
N ALA A 247 -37.85 -17.15 5.25
CA ALA A 247 -38.30 -15.98 4.50
C ALA A 247 -37.65 -14.67 5.04
N ASN A 248 -37.65 -14.52 6.37
CA ASN A 248 -36.94 -13.37 7.01
C ASN A 248 -35.45 -13.40 6.71
N GLY A 249 -34.82 -14.58 6.72
CA GLY A 249 -33.41 -14.76 6.34
C GLY A 249 -33.11 -14.29 4.91
N LEU A 250 -33.96 -14.67 3.96
CA LEU A 250 -33.85 -14.22 2.56
C LEU A 250 -33.96 -12.71 2.44
N LEU A 251 -34.94 -12.08 3.07
CA LEU A 251 -35.12 -10.62 3.05
C LEU A 251 -33.86 -9.91 3.62
N ARG A 252 -33.35 -10.36 4.77
CA ARG A 252 -32.14 -9.81 5.35
C ARG A 252 -30.92 -9.94 4.44
N ASN A 253 -30.75 -11.09 3.79
CA ASN A 253 -29.64 -11.31 2.85
C ASN A 253 -29.71 -10.35 1.65
N TRP A 254 -30.89 -10.08 1.11
CA TRP A 254 -31.09 -9.10 0.04
C TRP A 254 -30.73 -7.69 0.47
N ILE A 255 -31.22 -7.25 1.64
CA ILE A 255 -30.92 -5.92 2.17
C ILE A 255 -29.40 -5.81 2.47
N ASN A 256 -28.81 -6.84 3.08
CA ASN A 256 -27.39 -6.85 3.38
C ASN A 256 -26.54 -6.78 2.11
N LEU A 257 -26.89 -7.53 1.06
CA LEU A 257 -26.20 -7.48 -0.23
C LEU A 257 -26.23 -6.05 -0.82
N HIS A 258 -27.39 -5.39 -0.77
CA HIS A 258 -27.54 -4.03 -1.27
C HIS A 258 -26.66 -3.03 -0.52
N VAL A 259 -26.64 -3.07 0.81
CA VAL A 259 -25.80 -2.21 1.65
C VAL A 259 -24.32 -2.52 1.41
N THR A 260 -23.93 -3.79 1.41
CA THR A 260 -22.56 -4.24 1.23
C THR A 260 -21.97 -3.80 -0.11
N SER A 261 -22.73 -3.95 -1.20
CA SER A 261 -22.27 -3.53 -2.53
C SER A 261 -22.04 -2.03 -2.62
N ARG A 262 -22.96 -1.22 -2.10
CA ARG A 262 -22.83 0.24 -2.12
C ARG A 262 -21.71 0.75 -1.23
N VAL A 263 -21.55 0.21 -0.03
CA VAL A 263 -20.45 0.53 0.88
C VAL A 263 -19.11 0.17 0.22
N SER A 264 -19.03 -0.99 -0.46
CA SER A 264 -17.83 -1.40 -1.19
C SER A 264 -17.44 -0.42 -2.29
N ILE A 265 -18.42 -0.01 -3.11
CA ILE A 265 -18.19 0.98 -4.18
C ILE A 265 -17.69 2.31 -3.59
N SER A 266 -18.36 2.82 -2.54
CA SER A 266 -17.95 4.07 -1.91
C SER A 266 -16.53 4.01 -1.34
N LEU A 267 -16.18 2.94 -0.62
CA LEU A 267 -14.85 2.77 -0.02
C LEU A 267 -13.75 2.72 -1.09
N ILE A 268 -13.96 1.96 -2.17
CA ILE A 268 -12.97 1.83 -3.25
C ILE A 268 -12.89 3.13 -4.05
N SER A 269 -14.03 3.78 -4.33
CA SER A 269 -14.08 5.05 -5.05
C SER A 269 -13.32 6.15 -4.29
N ASP A 270 -13.57 6.31 -2.99
CA ASP A 270 -12.87 7.30 -2.16
C ASP A 270 -11.36 7.04 -2.11
N PHE A 271 -10.97 5.77 -2.06
CA PHE A 271 -9.57 5.39 -2.12
C PHE A 271 -8.92 5.75 -3.47
N LEU A 272 -9.60 5.46 -4.60
CA LEU A 272 -9.11 5.79 -5.93
C LEU A 272 -9.05 7.32 -6.13
N ILE A 273 -10.06 8.06 -5.67
CA ILE A 273 -10.06 9.53 -5.69
C ILE A 273 -8.86 10.06 -4.90
N LYS A 274 -8.61 9.52 -3.70
CA LYS A 274 -7.45 9.90 -2.89
C LYS A 274 -6.13 9.56 -3.58
N LEU A 275 -6.03 8.36 -4.17
CA LEU A 275 -4.85 7.92 -4.90
C LEU A 275 -4.53 8.86 -6.07
N MET A 276 -5.56 9.29 -6.84
CA MET A 276 -5.39 10.22 -7.97
C MET A 276 -4.99 11.64 -7.55
N LYS A 277 -5.23 12.02 -6.29
CA LYS A 277 -4.82 13.31 -5.74
C LYS A 277 -3.38 13.32 -5.20
N LEU A 278 -2.72 12.18 -5.12
CA LEU A 278 -1.35 12.09 -4.61
C LEU A 278 -0.34 12.55 -5.67
N PRO A 279 0.79 13.15 -5.26
CA PRO A 279 1.85 13.57 -6.17
C PRO A 279 2.51 12.38 -6.87
N ILE A 280 3.04 12.61 -8.08
CA ILE A 280 3.71 11.57 -8.90
C ILE A 280 4.86 10.90 -8.14
N SER A 281 5.60 11.65 -7.32
CA SER A 281 6.68 11.11 -6.48
C SER A 281 6.25 9.94 -5.57
N PHE A 282 4.97 9.84 -5.22
CA PHE A 282 4.44 8.69 -4.49
C PHE A 282 4.50 7.40 -5.33
N PHE A 283 4.12 7.50 -6.60
CA PHE A 283 4.07 6.35 -7.51
C PHE A 283 5.46 5.89 -7.95
N ASP A 284 6.44 6.80 -7.98
CA ASP A 284 7.83 6.47 -8.30
C ASP A 284 8.47 5.55 -7.25
N VAL A 285 8.04 5.65 -6.00
CA VAL A 285 8.60 4.88 -4.87
C VAL A 285 7.82 3.60 -4.60
N LYS A 286 6.50 3.61 -4.84
CA LYS A 286 5.61 2.48 -4.46
C LYS A 286 5.60 1.35 -5.49
N LEU A 287 5.63 0.12 -5.00
CA LEU A 287 5.42 -1.06 -5.81
C LEU A 287 3.93 -1.23 -6.16
N ILE A 288 3.64 -1.61 -7.38
CA ILE A 288 2.26 -1.87 -7.85
C ILE A 288 1.58 -2.92 -6.96
N GLY A 289 2.30 -3.98 -6.56
CA GLY A 289 1.77 -5.03 -5.69
C GLY A 289 1.32 -4.53 -4.32
N ASP A 290 2.00 -3.51 -3.74
CA ASP A 290 1.59 -2.90 -2.48
C ASP A 290 0.25 -2.15 -2.63
N ILE A 291 0.07 -1.44 -3.73
CA ILE A 291 -1.19 -0.71 -4.01
C ILE A 291 -2.34 -1.71 -4.24
N MET A 292 -2.11 -2.76 -5.03
CA MET A 292 -3.11 -3.81 -5.28
C MET A 292 -3.51 -4.55 -3.99
N GLN A 293 -2.55 -4.82 -3.11
CA GLN A 293 -2.84 -5.44 -1.81
C GLN A 293 -3.67 -4.52 -0.90
N ARG A 294 -3.47 -3.21 -0.98
CA ARG A 294 -4.29 -2.23 -0.23
C ARG A 294 -5.72 -2.15 -0.76
N ILE A 295 -5.94 -2.32 -2.06
CA ILE A 295 -7.30 -2.49 -2.61
C ILE A 295 -7.95 -3.73 -2.01
N GLY A 296 -7.21 -4.83 -1.82
CA GLY A 296 -7.68 -6.03 -1.12
C GLY A 296 -8.06 -5.79 0.36
N ASP A 297 -7.37 -4.86 1.05
CA ASP A 297 -7.67 -4.52 2.44
C ASP A 297 -9.07 -3.88 2.60
N HIS A 298 -9.63 -3.22 1.56
CA HIS A 298 -11.01 -2.69 1.58
C HIS A 298 -12.04 -3.79 1.77
N ASN A 299 -11.81 -5.00 1.25
CA ASN A 299 -12.70 -6.14 1.45
C ASN A 299 -12.78 -6.54 2.93
N ARG A 300 -11.68 -6.45 3.68
CA ARG A 300 -11.65 -6.74 5.13
C ARG A 300 -12.45 -5.71 5.92
N ILE A 301 -12.28 -4.42 5.57
CA ILE A 301 -13.04 -3.32 6.19
C ILE A 301 -14.52 -3.43 5.87
N ARG A 302 -14.86 -3.69 4.60
CA ARG A 302 -16.24 -3.91 4.18
C ARG A 302 -16.89 -5.06 4.95
N SER A 303 -16.27 -6.25 4.95
CA SER A 303 -16.80 -7.41 5.66
C SER A 303 -16.96 -7.15 7.16
N PHE A 304 -16.04 -6.40 7.76
CA PHE A 304 -16.21 -5.96 9.14
C PHE A 304 -17.45 -5.06 9.33
N LEU A 305 -17.62 -4.05 8.47
CA LEU A 305 -18.72 -3.08 8.59
C LEU A 305 -20.10 -3.68 8.33
N THR A 306 -20.21 -4.58 7.33
CA THR A 306 -21.50 -5.10 6.88
C THR A 306 -21.84 -6.46 7.48
N ASP A 307 -20.86 -7.36 7.61
CA ASP A 307 -21.13 -8.72 8.07
C ASP A 307 -20.90 -8.85 9.58
N SER A 308 -19.72 -8.41 10.08
CA SER A 308 -19.33 -8.65 11.47
C SER A 308 -20.08 -7.76 12.45
N LEU A 309 -20.32 -6.47 12.14
CA LEU A 309 -21.08 -5.57 13.00
C LEU A 309 -22.55 -5.98 13.12
N ILE A 310 -23.19 -6.43 12.02
CA ILE A 310 -24.56 -6.88 12.04
C ILE A 310 -24.68 -8.21 12.80
N SER A 311 -23.75 -9.13 12.55
CA SER A 311 -23.73 -10.43 13.24
C SER A 311 -23.53 -10.30 14.75
N ILE A 312 -22.68 -9.37 15.21
CA ILE A 312 -22.47 -9.18 16.65
C ILE A 312 -23.69 -8.61 17.36
N ILE A 313 -24.45 -7.70 16.72
CA ILE A 313 -25.71 -7.17 17.24
C ILE A 313 -26.68 -8.33 17.46
N PHE A 314 -26.84 -9.21 16.46
CA PHE A 314 -27.68 -10.41 16.55
C PHE A 314 -27.20 -11.34 17.67
N ALA A 315 -25.89 -11.59 17.74
CA ALA A 315 -25.29 -12.42 18.79
C ALA A 315 -25.62 -11.91 20.21
N VAL A 316 -25.51 -10.58 20.41
CA VAL A 316 -25.82 -9.99 21.74
C VAL A 316 -27.30 -10.15 22.08
N ILE A 317 -28.21 -9.83 21.13
CA ILE A 317 -29.65 -9.98 21.36
C ILE A 317 -29.98 -11.43 21.69
N THR A 318 -29.52 -12.38 20.90
CA THR A 318 -29.76 -13.82 21.06
C THR A 318 -29.16 -14.35 22.40
N LEU A 319 -27.93 -13.93 22.72
CA LEU A 319 -27.27 -14.30 23.98
C LEU A 319 -28.07 -13.82 25.16
N VAL A 320 -28.49 -12.54 25.20
CA VAL A 320 -29.28 -11.99 26.32
C VAL A 320 -30.61 -12.73 26.46
N MET A 321 -31.34 -12.92 25.38
CA MET A 321 -32.65 -13.59 25.39
C MET A 321 -32.56 -15.02 25.90
N TYR A 322 -31.65 -15.83 25.37
CA TYR A 322 -31.52 -17.23 25.83
C TYR A 322 -30.91 -17.33 27.21
N THR A 323 -30.05 -16.39 27.64
CA THR A 323 -29.53 -16.33 29.03
C THR A 323 -30.65 -16.09 30.01
N VAL A 324 -31.59 -15.18 29.72
CA VAL A 324 -32.76 -14.91 30.55
C VAL A 324 -33.66 -16.16 30.68
N ILE A 325 -33.92 -16.87 29.57
CA ILE A 325 -34.72 -18.10 29.62
C ILE A 325 -33.98 -19.19 30.38
N MET A 326 -32.68 -19.37 30.18
CA MET A 326 -31.90 -20.36 30.93
C MET A 326 -31.91 -20.08 32.44
N ALA A 327 -31.85 -18.79 32.84
CA ALA A 327 -31.97 -18.37 34.21
C ALA A 327 -33.33 -18.76 34.82
N SER A 328 -34.43 -18.72 34.08
CA SER A 328 -35.75 -19.12 34.56
C SER A 328 -35.90 -20.65 34.74
N TYR A 329 -35.09 -21.43 34.02
CA TYR A 329 -35.08 -22.87 34.20
C TYR A 329 -34.22 -23.32 35.41
N ASN A 330 -32.92 -22.92 35.43
CA ASN A 330 -32.02 -23.30 36.54
C ASN A 330 -30.78 -22.39 36.58
N LEU A 331 -30.56 -21.69 37.68
CA LEU A 331 -29.41 -20.79 37.89
C LEU A 331 -28.07 -21.55 37.97
N GLY A 332 -28.04 -22.80 38.43
CA GLY A 332 -26.83 -23.61 38.45
C GLY A 332 -26.33 -23.96 37.04
N ILE A 333 -27.25 -24.33 36.15
CA ILE A 333 -26.96 -24.60 34.75
C ILE A 333 -26.45 -23.33 34.06
N LEU A 334 -27.06 -22.19 34.34
CA LEU A 334 -26.62 -20.91 33.83
C LEU A 334 -25.21 -20.57 34.28
N ALA A 335 -24.88 -20.77 35.55
CA ALA A 335 -23.52 -20.50 36.09
C ALA A 335 -22.46 -21.35 35.41
N VAL A 336 -22.72 -22.63 35.14
CA VAL A 336 -21.82 -23.51 34.41
C VAL A 336 -21.65 -23.03 32.94
N PHE A 337 -22.75 -22.62 32.32
CA PHE A 337 -22.69 -22.07 30.97
C PHE A 337 -21.82 -20.79 30.88
N LEU A 338 -22.02 -19.84 31.80
CA LEU A 338 -21.27 -18.58 31.82
C LEU A 338 -19.79 -18.79 32.10
N THR A 339 -19.46 -19.63 33.09
CA THR A 339 -18.05 -19.94 33.43
C THR A 339 -17.34 -20.66 32.30
N GLY A 340 -17.96 -21.68 31.70
CA GLY A 340 -17.41 -22.37 30.54
C GLY A 340 -17.21 -21.45 29.32
N SER A 341 -18.16 -20.54 29.10
CA SER A 341 -18.06 -19.54 28.02
C SER A 341 -16.94 -18.53 28.27
N LEU A 342 -16.71 -18.15 29.54
CA LEU A 342 -15.59 -17.27 29.91
C LEU A 342 -14.23 -17.97 29.67
N PHE A 343 -14.09 -19.24 30.01
CA PHE A 343 -12.89 -20.03 29.70
C PHE A 343 -12.65 -20.13 28.17
N TYR A 344 -13.72 -20.36 27.40
CA TYR A 344 -13.65 -20.42 25.96
C TYR A 344 -13.15 -19.11 25.35
N VAL A 345 -13.72 -17.96 25.75
CA VAL A 345 -13.28 -16.64 25.29
C VAL A 345 -11.83 -16.39 25.71
N GLY A 346 -11.46 -16.66 26.97
CA GLY A 346 -10.09 -16.52 27.46
C GLY A 346 -9.08 -17.33 26.64
N TRP A 347 -9.42 -18.57 26.30
CA TRP A 347 -8.60 -19.40 25.43
C TRP A 347 -8.33 -18.76 24.09
N VAL A 348 -9.36 -18.23 23.44
CA VAL A 348 -9.21 -17.61 22.11
C VAL A 348 -8.37 -16.34 22.13
N LEU A 349 -8.53 -15.51 23.19
CA LEU A 349 -7.78 -14.24 23.32
C LEU A 349 -6.26 -14.47 23.42
N ILE A 350 -5.80 -15.59 23.95
CA ILE A 350 -4.37 -15.93 24.03
C ILE A 350 -3.70 -15.96 22.66
N PHE A 351 -4.43 -16.37 21.62
CA PHE A 351 -3.89 -16.53 20.27
C PHE A 351 -3.85 -15.24 19.45
N LEU A 352 -4.59 -14.19 19.82
CA LEU A 352 -4.73 -12.96 19.02
C LEU A 352 -3.40 -12.28 18.73
N LYS A 353 -2.47 -12.24 19.68
CA LYS A 353 -1.16 -11.60 19.49
C LYS A 353 -0.33 -12.31 18.41
N ARG A 354 -0.25 -13.64 18.47
CA ARG A 354 0.49 -14.44 17.47
C ARG A 354 -0.15 -14.39 16.10
N ARG A 355 -1.48 -14.37 16.06
CA ARG A 355 -2.24 -14.21 14.80
C ARG A 355 -1.88 -12.90 14.10
N ARG A 356 -1.84 -11.79 14.84
CA ARG A 356 -1.44 -10.48 14.30
C ARG A 356 -0.04 -10.51 13.68
N GLU A 357 0.93 -11.13 14.33
CA GLU A 357 2.30 -11.25 13.82
C GLU A 357 2.36 -12.05 12.50
N LEU A 358 1.58 -13.14 12.41
CA LEU A 358 1.51 -13.96 11.20
C LEU A 358 0.79 -13.25 10.04
N ASP A 359 -0.25 -12.46 10.34
CA ASP A 359 -0.98 -11.69 9.32
C ASP A 359 -0.06 -10.66 8.64
N TYR A 360 0.77 -9.96 9.40
CA TYR A 360 1.76 -9.05 8.81
C TYR A 360 2.77 -9.77 7.91
N LYS A 361 3.29 -10.92 8.35
CA LYS A 361 4.21 -11.73 7.52
C LYS A 361 3.55 -12.20 6.23
N ARG A 362 2.29 -12.63 6.33
CA ARG A 362 1.50 -13.05 5.19
C ARG A 362 1.31 -11.91 4.20
N PHE A 363 0.98 -10.72 4.68
CA PHE A 363 0.83 -9.53 3.84
C PHE A 363 2.09 -9.23 3.02
N GLN A 364 3.26 -9.20 3.65
CA GLN A 364 4.52 -8.94 2.95
C GLN A 364 4.81 -9.97 1.86
N GLN A 365 4.60 -11.26 2.14
CA GLN A 365 4.83 -12.30 1.15
C GLN A 365 3.78 -12.27 0.04
N SER A 366 2.54 -11.90 0.35
CA SER A 366 1.47 -11.73 -0.63
C SER A 366 1.74 -10.55 -1.56
N ALA A 367 2.20 -9.41 -1.04
CA ALA A 367 2.59 -8.26 -1.85
C ALA A 367 3.78 -8.58 -2.77
N ALA A 368 4.80 -9.28 -2.25
CA ALA A 368 5.95 -9.73 -3.04
C ALA A 368 5.51 -10.70 -4.16
N ASN A 369 4.60 -11.62 -3.86
CA ASN A 369 4.04 -12.54 -4.86
C ASN A 369 3.29 -11.78 -5.96
N GLN A 370 2.45 -10.82 -5.60
CA GLN A 370 1.69 -10.03 -6.56
C GLN A 370 2.61 -9.19 -7.46
N SER A 371 3.63 -8.55 -6.88
CA SER A 371 4.64 -7.81 -7.66
C SER A 371 5.42 -8.71 -8.61
N ASN A 372 5.80 -9.92 -8.16
CA ASN A 372 6.54 -10.86 -9.00
C ASN A 372 5.68 -11.38 -10.16
N ILE A 373 4.39 -11.68 -9.93
CA ILE A 373 3.45 -12.08 -10.99
C ILE A 373 3.33 -10.98 -12.04
N VAL A 374 3.15 -9.72 -11.62
CA VAL A 374 3.10 -8.59 -12.56
C VAL A 374 4.39 -8.51 -13.39
N GLN A 375 5.57 -8.64 -12.76
CA GLN A 375 6.85 -8.64 -13.47
C GLN A 375 6.99 -9.80 -14.46
N LEU A 376 6.54 -11.01 -14.09
CA LEU A 376 6.58 -12.17 -14.99
C LEU A 376 5.70 -11.96 -16.22
N VAL A 377 4.50 -11.42 -16.03
CA VAL A 377 3.54 -11.21 -17.13
C VAL A 377 4.01 -10.07 -18.05
N THR A 378 4.41 -8.93 -17.47
CA THR A 378 4.86 -7.77 -18.26
C THR A 378 6.22 -7.99 -18.93
N GLY A 379 7.10 -8.77 -18.30
CA GLY A 379 8.44 -9.11 -18.80
C GLY A 379 8.49 -10.41 -19.61
N MET A 380 7.36 -10.99 -20.03
CA MET A 380 7.33 -12.31 -20.68
C MET A 380 8.15 -12.36 -21.97
N GLN A 381 8.17 -11.28 -22.74
CA GLN A 381 8.97 -11.18 -23.96
C GLN A 381 10.47 -11.33 -23.65
N GLU A 382 10.97 -10.61 -22.65
CA GLU A 382 12.38 -10.70 -22.24
C GLU A 382 12.73 -12.06 -21.66
N ILE A 383 11.79 -12.67 -20.92
CA ILE A 383 11.97 -14.03 -20.40
C ILE A 383 12.15 -15.02 -21.54
N LYS A 384 11.35 -14.91 -22.60
CA LYS A 384 11.43 -15.76 -23.80
C LYS A 384 12.69 -15.52 -24.60
N LEU A 385 13.04 -14.25 -24.83
CA LEU A 385 14.24 -13.90 -25.59
C LEU A 385 15.53 -14.41 -24.93
N ASN A 386 15.58 -14.39 -23.61
CA ASN A 386 16.76 -14.82 -22.85
C ASN A 386 16.72 -16.29 -22.41
N GLY A 387 15.65 -17.06 -22.70
CA GLY A 387 15.49 -18.45 -22.31
C GLY A 387 15.58 -18.69 -20.79
N CYS A 388 15.14 -17.69 -19.99
CA CYS A 388 15.30 -17.73 -18.53
C CYS A 388 14.02 -18.12 -17.77
N GLU A 389 13.08 -18.82 -18.45
CA GLU A 389 11.79 -19.24 -17.88
C GLU A 389 11.95 -20.03 -16.58
N GLN A 390 12.91 -20.97 -16.57
CA GLN A 390 13.13 -21.81 -15.40
C GLN A 390 13.64 -21.01 -14.20
N GLN A 391 14.55 -20.08 -14.41
CA GLN A 391 15.11 -19.24 -13.34
C GLN A 391 14.03 -18.33 -12.76
N LYS A 392 13.20 -17.70 -13.62
CA LYS A 392 12.12 -16.82 -13.22
C LYS A 392 11.00 -17.58 -12.52
N ARG A 393 10.67 -18.80 -12.97
CA ARG A 393 9.77 -19.70 -12.26
C ARG A 393 10.29 -20.04 -10.87
N TRP A 394 11.56 -20.41 -10.73
CA TRP A 394 12.16 -20.72 -9.43
C TRP A 394 12.21 -19.51 -8.49
N GLU A 395 12.36 -18.30 -9.00
CA GLU A 395 12.26 -17.08 -8.21
C GLU A 395 10.86 -16.93 -7.61
N TRP A 396 9.82 -17.11 -8.42
CA TRP A 396 8.43 -17.12 -7.98
C TRP A 396 8.14 -18.27 -7.00
N GLU A 397 8.61 -19.49 -7.29
CA GLU A 397 8.43 -20.65 -6.41
C GLU A 397 9.04 -20.41 -5.02
N ARG A 398 10.19 -19.75 -4.93
CA ARG A 398 10.80 -19.37 -3.63
C ARG A 398 9.90 -18.41 -2.83
N ILE A 399 9.22 -17.49 -3.49
CA ILE A 399 8.24 -16.60 -2.85
C ILE A 399 7.04 -17.43 -2.37
N GLN A 400 6.53 -18.34 -3.21
CA GLN A 400 5.42 -19.25 -2.87
C GLN A 400 5.77 -20.15 -1.67
N ILE A 401 6.97 -20.71 -1.62
CA ILE A 401 7.42 -21.52 -0.48
C ILE A 401 7.44 -20.71 0.82
N LYS A 402 7.86 -19.44 0.77
CA LYS A 402 7.81 -18.55 1.95
C LYS A 402 6.37 -18.25 2.37
N LEU A 403 5.50 -17.96 1.41
CA LEU A 403 4.07 -17.72 1.64
C LEU A 403 3.39 -18.96 2.22
N PHE A 404 3.68 -20.14 1.66
CA PHE A 404 3.18 -21.43 2.14
C PHE A 404 3.61 -21.69 3.59
N LYS A 405 4.90 -21.49 3.92
CA LYS A 405 5.39 -21.65 5.30
C LYS A 405 4.69 -20.74 6.31
N VAL A 406 4.37 -19.51 5.91
CA VAL A 406 3.61 -18.59 6.77
C VAL A 406 2.15 -19.05 6.89
N SER A 407 1.54 -19.47 5.78
CA SER A 407 0.18 -20.00 5.75
C SER A 407 0.03 -21.26 6.59
N LEU A 408 1.02 -22.18 6.52
CA LEU A 408 1.06 -23.40 7.34
C LEU A 408 1.12 -23.05 8.84
N LYS A 409 1.99 -22.11 9.23
CA LYS A 409 2.05 -21.64 10.64
C LYS A 409 0.74 -21.00 11.10
N SER A 410 0.09 -20.24 10.23
CA SER A 410 -1.22 -19.64 10.52
C SER A 410 -2.30 -20.73 10.67
N MET A 411 -2.29 -21.73 9.78
CA MET A 411 -3.20 -22.88 9.85
C MET A 411 -3.03 -23.68 11.13
N MET A 412 -1.78 -24.02 11.51
CA MET A 412 -1.48 -24.72 12.78
C MET A 412 -1.96 -23.92 13.99
N LEU A 413 -1.75 -22.59 13.98
CA LEU A 413 -2.23 -21.71 15.05
C LEU A 413 -3.74 -21.75 15.17
N ASN A 414 -4.46 -21.64 14.03
CA ASN A 414 -5.90 -21.69 13.97
C ASN A 414 -6.45 -23.07 14.40
N GLN A 415 -5.83 -24.17 13.96
CA GLN A 415 -6.21 -25.52 14.36
C GLN A 415 -6.05 -25.73 15.87
N ASN A 416 -4.91 -25.32 16.46
CA ASN A 416 -4.69 -25.45 17.90
C ASN A 416 -5.71 -24.62 18.69
N GLN A 417 -6.00 -23.39 18.23
CA GLN A 417 -7.04 -22.55 18.81
C GLN A 417 -8.40 -23.23 18.74
N GLN A 418 -8.75 -23.78 17.59
CA GLN A 418 -10.06 -24.41 17.34
C GLN A 418 -10.23 -25.71 18.12
N LEU A 419 -9.21 -26.57 18.19
CA LEU A 419 -9.25 -27.80 18.96
C LEU A 419 -9.53 -27.56 20.44
N GLY A 420 -8.77 -26.64 21.06
CA GLY A 420 -9.01 -26.29 22.47
C GLY A 420 -10.38 -25.62 22.70
N ALA A 421 -10.79 -24.77 21.75
CA ALA A 421 -12.10 -24.10 21.80
C ALA A 421 -13.26 -25.12 21.71
N VAL A 422 -13.18 -26.09 20.78
CA VAL A 422 -14.17 -27.18 20.63
C VAL A 422 -14.18 -28.05 21.87
N PHE A 423 -13.03 -28.44 22.42
CA PHE A 423 -12.94 -29.24 23.61
C PHE A 423 -13.62 -28.56 24.83
N ILE A 424 -13.29 -27.28 25.09
CA ILE A 424 -13.90 -26.51 26.20
C ILE A 424 -15.42 -26.42 25.99
N ASN A 425 -15.89 -26.17 24.80
CA ASN A 425 -17.31 -26.04 24.50
C ASN A 425 -18.05 -27.37 24.71
N GLN A 426 -17.53 -28.48 24.17
CA GLN A 426 -18.14 -29.80 24.34
C GLN A 426 -18.11 -30.28 25.78
N ALA A 427 -17.02 -30.06 26.52
CA ALA A 427 -16.94 -30.39 27.95
C ALA A 427 -18.00 -29.63 28.77
N LYS A 428 -18.18 -28.34 28.46
CA LYS A 428 -19.26 -27.51 29.02
C LYS A 428 -20.64 -28.10 28.70
N ASP A 429 -20.91 -28.43 27.44
CA ASP A 429 -22.22 -28.96 27.02
C ASP A 429 -22.53 -30.33 27.66
N ILE A 430 -21.53 -31.22 27.78
CA ILE A 430 -21.67 -32.51 28.48
C ILE A 430 -21.99 -32.29 29.94
N LEU A 431 -21.27 -31.37 30.63
CA LEU A 431 -21.50 -31.07 32.02
C LEU A 431 -22.91 -30.53 32.29
N ILE A 432 -23.40 -29.63 31.41
CA ILE A 432 -24.74 -29.09 31.50
C ILE A 432 -25.79 -30.21 31.26
N SER A 433 -25.53 -31.09 30.27
CA SER A 433 -26.41 -32.23 30.00
C SER A 433 -26.52 -33.14 31.20
N PHE A 434 -25.39 -33.43 31.88
CA PHE A 434 -25.37 -34.22 33.10
C PHE A 434 -26.17 -33.57 34.25
N LEU A 435 -25.94 -32.25 34.50
CA LEU A 435 -26.65 -31.51 35.53
C LEU A 435 -28.16 -31.44 35.25
N SER A 436 -28.57 -31.26 33.99
CA SER A 436 -29.97 -31.24 33.58
C SER A 436 -30.63 -32.62 33.82
N ALA A 437 -29.95 -33.71 33.43
CA ALA A 437 -30.45 -35.07 33.69
C ALA A 437 -30.57 -35.37 35.19
N HIS A 438 -29.58 -34.96 36.00
CA HIS A 438 -29.62 -35.10 37.45
C HIS A 438 -30.77 -34.32 38.08
N ALA A 439 -31.07 -33.09 37.62
CA ALA A 439 -32.20 -32.30 38.04
C ALA A 439 -33.56 -32.97 37.70
N VAL A 440 -33.64 -33.63 36.54
CA VAL A 440 -34.85 -34.40 36.16
C VAL A 440 -35.05 -35.60 37.09
N ILE A 441 -33.99 -36.36 37.37
CA ILE A 441 -34.08 -37.52 38.31
C ILE A 441 -34.51 -37.07 39.68
N LYS A 442 -34.10 -35.89 40.17
CA LYS A 442 -34.53 -35.30 41.42
C LYS A 442 -35.95 -34.73 41.41
N GLY A 443 -36.60 -34.64 40.27
CA GLY A 443 -37.92 -34.03 40.13
C GLY A 443 -37.93 -32.49 40.13
N GLU A 444 -36.75 -31.85 40.08
CA GLU A 444 -36.60 -30.39 40.03
C GLU A 444 -36.90 -29.80 38.63
N MET A 445 -36.86 -30.65 37.59
CA MET A 445 -37.13 -30.29 36.19
C MET A 445 -37.95 -31.39 35.51
N THR A 446 -38.75 -31.01 34.49
CA THR A 446 -39.41 -31.98 33.62
C THR A 446 -38.46 -32.45 32.51
N LEU A 447 -38.77 -33.57 31.86
CA LEU A 447 -38.02 -34.07 30.70
C LEU A 447 -38.07 -33.08 29.55
N GLY A 448 -39.21 -32.42 29.32
CA GLY A 448 -39.36 -31.37 28.31
C GLY A 448 -38.50 -30.14 28.60
N MET A 449 -38.35 -29.72 29.86
CA MET A 449 -37.44 -28.67 30.26
C MET A 449 -35.98 -29.02 29.97
N MET A 450 -35.55 -30.27 30.21
CA MET A 450 -34.20 -30.73 29.85
C MET A 450 -33.97 -30.64 28.33
N MET A 451 -34.94 -31.07 27.52
CA MET A 451 -34.85 -30.97 26.07
C MET A 451 -34.80 -29.50 25.57
N ALA A 452 -35.56 -28.61 26.21
CA ALA A 452 -35.52 -27.18 25.94
C ALA A 452 -34.14 -26.57 26.27
N VAL A 453 -33.56 -26.94 27.43
CA VAL A 453 -32.20 -26.51 27.80
C VAL A 453 -31.17 -27.00 26.80
N GLN A 454 -31.25 -28.25 26.31
CA GLN A 454 -30.37 -28.78 25.26
C GLN A 454 -30.47 -27.95 23.97
N TYR A 455 -31.71 -27.61 23.55
CA TYR A 455 -31.94 -26.74 22.42
C TYR A 455 -31.31 -25.35 22.60
N ILE A 456 -31.50 -24.74 23.77
CA ILE A 456 -30.97 -23.41 24.10
C ILE A 456 -29.43 -23.41 24.06
N ILE A 457 -28.76 -24.44 24.59
CA ILE A 457 -27.31 -24.58 24.56
C ILE A 457 -26.82 -24.63 23.11
N GLY A 458 -27.47 -25.41 22.25
CA GLY A 458 -27.17 -25.46 20.83
C GLY A 458 -27.25 -24.08 20.16
N GLN A 459 -28.26 -23.28 20.49
CA GLN A 459 -28.45 -21.92 19.97
C GLN A 459 -27.44 -20.91 20.56
N LEU A 460 -27.01 -21.04 21.79
CA LEU A 460 -26.06 -20.16 22.46
C LEU A 460 -24.61 -20.34 21.99
N ASN A 461 -24.26 -21.47 21.41
CA ASN A 461 -22.91 -21.72 20.89
C ASN A 461 -22.59 -20.82 19.68
N ALA A 462 -23.57 -20.53 18.84
CA ALA A 462 -23.38 -19.66 17.66
C ALA A 462 -23.04 -18.20 18.03
N PRO A 463 -23.76 -17.49 18.92
CA PRO A 463 -23.38 -16.17 19.42
C PRO A 463 -21.95 -16.09 19.95
N ILE A 464 -21.50 -17.09 20.70
CA ILE A 464 -20.15 -17.11 21.26
C ILE A 464 -19.10 -17.19 20.15
N GLN A 465 -19.33 -18.03 19.13
CA GLN A 465 -18.45 -18.10 17.97
C GLN A 465 -18.47 -16.78 17.17
N GLN A 466 -19.62 -16.12 17.06
CA GLN A 466 -19.74 -14.81 16.41
C GLN A 466 -18.94 -13.72 17.14
N PHE A 467 -18.88 -13.73 18.49
CA PHE A 467 -18.02 -12.84 19.28
C PHE A 467 -16.54 -13.01 18.92
N ILE A 468 -16.10 -14.25 18.74
CA ILE A 468 -14.72 -14.55 18.37
C ILE A 468 -14.45 -14.08 16.94
N GLY A 469 -15.34 -14.42 16.01
CA GLY A 469 -15.27 -13.94 14.63
C GLY A 469 -15.22 -12.42 14.55
N PHE A 470 -16.04 -11.72 15.35
CA PHE A 470 -16.04 -10.27 15.45
C PHE A 470 -14.71 -9.72 15.96
N THR A 471 -14.14 -10.29 17.05
CA THR A 471 -12.84 -9.84 17.58
C THR A 471 -11.72 -10.01 16.55
N GLN A 472 -11.74 -11.08 15.77
CA GLN A 472 -10.79 -11.34 14.71
C GLN A 472 -10.99 -10.37 13.54
N ALA A 473 -12.23 -10.19 13.09
CA ALA A 473 -12.57 -9.25 12.02
C ALA A 473 -12.25 -7.80 12.41
N ALA A 474 -12.50 -7.41 13.66
CA ALA A 474 -12.13 -6.10 14.20
C ALA A 474 -10.62 -5.89 14.20
N GLN A 475 -9.85 -6.91 14.57
CA GLN A 475 -8.38 -6.86 14.50
C GLN A 475 -7.89 -6.73 13.06
N ASP A 476 -8.44 -7.52 12.13
CA ASP A 476 -8.08 -7.48 10.71
C ASP A 476 -8.45 -6.12 10.08
N ALA A 477 -9.66 -5.61 10.36
CA ALA A 477 -10.10 -4.30 9.92
C ALA A 477 -9.24 -3.15 10.48
N ARG A 478 -8.80 -3.25 11.74
CA ARG A 478 -7.89 -2.27 12.34
C ARG A 478 -6.54 -2.24 11.65
N ILE A 479 -5.96 -3.41 11.35
CA ILE A 479 -4.69 -3.51 10.63
C ILE A 479 -4.83 -2.93 9.22
N SER A 480 -5.92 -3.26 8.52
CA SER A 480 -6.21 -2.72 7.19
C SER A 480 -6.43 -1.20 7.23
N LEU A 481 -7.12 -0.67 8.25
CA LEU A 481 -7.32 0.76 8.45
C LEU A 481 -6.00 1.50 8.75
N GLU A 482 -5.11 0.93 9.55
CA GLU A 482 -3.77 1.47 9.79
C GLU A 482 -2.98 1.60 8.48
N ARG A 483 -3.07 0.61 7.56
CA ARG A 483 -2.42 0.62 6.24
C ARG A 483 -3.04 1.62 5.28
N LEU A 484 -4.37 1.69 5.21
CA LEU A 484 -5.08 2.66 4.37
C LEU A 484 -4.89 4.08 4.87
N GLY A 485 -4.79 4.27 6.19
CA GLY A 485 -4.49 5.54 6.81
C GLY A 485 -3.19 6.16 6.34
N GLU A 486 -2.21 5.35 5.94
CA GLU A 486 -0.96 5.85 5.35
C GLU A 486 -1.15 6.56 4.01
N ILE A 487 -2.16 6.18 3.23
CA ILE A 487 -2.51 6.84 1.97
C ILE A 487 -3.45 8.02 2.23
N HIS A 488 -4.48 7.83 3.03
CA HIS A 488 -5.45 8.88 3.31
C HIS A 488 -4.86 10.09 4.06
N ASN A 489 -3.87 9.87 4.93
CA ASN A 489 -3.22 10.92 5.70
C ASN A 489 -2.07 11.61 4.94
N ARG A 490 -1.74 11.20 3.71
CA ARG A 490 -0.79 11.92 2.89
C ARG A 490 -1.39 13.21 2.38
N ASP A 491 -0.54 14.24 2.29
CA ASP A 491 -0.93 15.48 1.65
C ASP A 491 -1.29 15.23 0.18
N ASP A 492 -2.38 15.84 -0.26
CA ASP A 492 -2.75 15.90 -1.65
C ASP A 492 -1.72 16.76 -2.41
N GLU A 493 -1.57 16.55 -3.70
CA GLU A 493 -0.71 17.40 -4.55
C GLU A 493 -1.16 18.85 -4.50
N GLU A 494 -2.48 19.09 -4.42
CA GLU A 494 -3.10 20.38 -4.17
C GLU A 494 -4.17 20.23 -3.08
N LYS A 495 -4.11 21.07 -2.04
CA LYS A 495 -5.16 21.12 -1.03
C LYS A 495 -6.31 22.00 -1.53
N PRO A 496 -7.57 21.67 -1.22
CA PRO A 496 -8.73 22.47 -1.65
C PRO A 496 -8.68 23.93 -1.17
N ASP A 497 -8.04 24.16 -0.03
CA ASP A 497 -7.94 25.46 0.65
C ASP A 497 -6.64 26.23 0.30
N ASP A 498 -5.77 25.69 -0.57
CA ASP A 498 -4.57 26.38 -1.03
C ASP A 498 -4.99 27.57 -1.92
N ASP A 499 -4.54 28.76 -1.57
CA ASP A 499 -4.74 29.98 -2.35
C ASP A 499 -3.83 30.01 -3.59
N LYS A 500 -4.11 29.10 -4.54
CA LYS A 500 -3.37 28.92 -5.78
C LYS A 500 -3.95 29.78 -6.90
N ILE A 501 -3.07 30.39 -7.67
CA ILE A 501 -3.43 31.15 -8.87
C ILE A 501 -3.93 30.14 -9.92
N ARG A 502 -5.14 30.35 -10.44
CA ARG A 502 -5.76 29.47 -11.45
C ARG A 502 -5.65 30.02 -12.86
N ASP A 503 -5.45 31.32 -12.99
CA ASP A 503 -5.25 31.98 -14.30
C ASP A 503 -3.79 31.88 -14.69
N ILE A 504 -3.53 31.16 -15.79
CA ILE A 504 -2.18 30.87 -16.29
C ILE A 504 -1.86 31.84 -17.43
N PRO A 505 -0.89 32.77 -17.28
CA PRO A 505 -0.56 33.72 -18.32
C PRO A 505 0.23 33.05 -19.44
N ALA A 506 -0.39 32.87 -20.61
CA ALA A 506 0.20 32.21 -21.80
C ALA A 506 1.26 33.05 -22.52
N ASP A 507 1.29 34.36 -22.27
CA ASP A 507 2.15 35.34 -22.95
C ASP A 507 3.44 35.71 -22.19
N LYS A 508 3.73 34.99 -21.11
CA LYS A 508 4.89 35.24 -20.23
C LYS A 508 5.98 34.17 -20.42
N ASP A 509 7.22 34.63 -20.25
CA ASP A 509 8.39 33.79 -20.29
C ASP A 509 8.42 32.84 -19.07
N ILE A 510 8.99 31.64 -19.29
CA ILE A 510 9.32 30.74 -18.17
C ILE A 510 10.80 30.96 -17.85
N GLU A 511 11.07 31.45 -16.65
CA GLU A 511 12.42 31.71 -16.16
C GLU A 511 12.85 30.66 -15.16
N ILE A 512 13.97 30.04 -15.40
CA ILE A 512 14.62 29.08 -14.50
C ILE A 512 15.75 29.82 -13.77
N ARG A 513 15.72 29.84 -12.42
CA ARG A 513 16.72 30.53 -11.60
C ARG A 513 17.39 29.58 -10.63
N ASN A 514 18.71 29.41 -10.78
CA ASN A 514 19.57 28.62 -9.87
C ASN A 514 18.99 27.25 -9.50
N LEU A 515 18.38 26.60 -10.50
CA LEU A 515 17.64 25.36 -10.30
C LEU A 515 18.57 24.20 -9.97
N CYS A 516 18.38 23.59 -8.80
CA CYS A 516 19.06 22.35 -8.40
C CYS A 516 18.03 21.28 -8.10
N TYR A 517 18.31 20.06 -8.55
CA TYR A 517 17.46 18.91 -8.29
C TYR A 517 18.25 17.60 -8.17
N GLN A 518 17.79 16.74 -7.27
CA GLN A 518 18.29 15.39 -7.02
C GLN A 518 17.16 14.49 -6.52
N TYR A 519 17.20 13.19 -6.83
CA TYR A 519 16.11 12.27 -6.50
C TYR A 519 16.19 11.71 -5.06
N GLU A 520 17.39 11.52 -4.52
CA GLU A 520 17.64 10.73 -3.31
C GLU A 520 17.93 11.56 -2.05
N GLY A 521 17.68 12.89 -2.07
CA GLY A 521 17.88 13.77 -0.91
C GLY A 521 19.12 14.68 -1.03
N PRO A 522 19.34 15.58 -0.05
CA PRO A 522 20.25 16.74 -0.17
C PRO A 522 21.70 16.41 -0.49
N ASP A 523 22.15 15.21 -0.16
CA ASP A 523 23.56 14.80 -0.28
C ASP A 523 23.79 13.75 -1.39
N SER A 524 22.75 13.48 -2.21
CA SER A 524 22.90 12.60 -3.36
C SER A 524 23.48 13.36 -4.55
N GLU A 525 23.88 12.62 -5.58
CA GLU A 525 24.36 13.20 -6.82
C GLU A 525 23.29 14.09 -7.45
N LYS A 526 23.67 15.34 -7.74
CA LYS A 526 22.77 16.30 -8.37
C LYS A 526 22.52 15.92 -9.82
N VAL A 527 21.28 15.76 -10.17
CA VAL A 527 20.85 15.55 -11.56
C VAL A 527 20.81 16.87 -12.32
N LEU A 528 20.45 17.97 -11.63
CA LEU A 528 20.53 19.33 -12.12
C LEU A 528 21.27 20.17 -11.07
N ASP A 529 22.28 20.95 -11.51
CA ASP A 529 23.13 21.73 -10.64
C ASP A 529 23.25 23.18 -11.14
N ASN A 530 22.57 24.08 -10.42
CA ASN A 530 22.61 25.52 -10.61
C ASN A 530 22.29 25.99 -12.06
N ILE A 531 21.18 25.48 -12.62
CA ILE A 531 20.73 25.84 -13.97
C ILE A 531 19.96 27.16 -13.92
N SER A 532 20.31 28.09 -14.82
CA SER A 532 19.61 29.36 -14.98
C SER A 532 19.53 29.72 -16.47
N PHE A 533 18.32 29.88 -17.01
CA PHE A 533 18.04 30.34 -18.36
C PHE A 533 16.56 30.74 -18.49
N VAL A 534 16.22 31.38 -19.61
CA VAL A 534 14.86 31.80 -19.92
C VAL A 534 14.33 31.04 -21.15
N ILE A 535 13.10 30.54 -21.06
CA ILE A 535 12.33 30.02 -22.16
C ILE A 535 11.40 31.15 -22.62
N PRO A 536 11.64 31.76 -23.77
CA PRO A 536 10.86 32.90 -24.22
C PRO A 536 9.45 32.48 -24.62
N ALA A 537 8.48 33.32 -24.29
CA ALA A 537 7.09 33.08 -24.66
C ALA A 537 6.88 33.03 -26.17
N LYS A 538 5.96 32.15 -26.60
CA LYS A 538 5.55 31.99 -27.99
C LYS A 538 6.71 31.66 -28.96
N LYS A 539 7.80 31.09 -28.44
CA LYS A 539 8.97 30.65 -29.17
C LYS A 539 9.30 29.19 -28.92
N ILE A 540 10.15 28.64 -29.78
CA ILE A 540 10.62 27.25 -29.72
C ILE A 540 11.99 27.23 -29.00
N THR A 541 12.06 26.57 -27.83
CA THR A 541 13.33 26.32 -27.13
C THR A 541 13.69 24.84 -27.23
N ALA A 542 14.85 24.52 -27.78
CA ALA A 542 15.37 23.17 -27.86
C ALA A 542 16.35 22.92 -26.69
N ILE A 543 16.18 21.80 -25.99
CA ILE A 543 17.09 21.33 -24.95
C ILE A 543 17.86 20.13 -25.52
N VAL A 544 19.17 20.24 -25.60
CA VAL A 544 20.07 19.22 -26.15
C VAL A 544 21.12 18.80 -25.12
N GLY A 545 21.70 17.64 -25.28
CA GLY A 545 22.77 17.12 -24.43
C GLY A 545 22.87 15.61 -24.50
N VAL A 546 23.94 15.04 -23.99
CA VAL A 546 24.16 13.59 -23.92
C VAL A 546 23.09 12.89 -23.08
N SER A 547 22.92 11.58 -23.27
CA SER A 547 22.03 10.79 -22.41
C SER A 547 22.46 10.92 -20.94
N GLY A 548 21.50 11.08 -20.02
CA GLY A 548 21.78 11.29 -18.59
C GLY A 548 22.13 12.73 -18.20
N SER A 549 22.10 13.72 -19.12
CA SER A 549 22.39 15.13 -18.78
C SER A 549 21.29 15.86 -18.01
N GLY A 550 20.15 15.22 -17.69
CA GLY A 550 19.08 15.79 -16.88
C GLY A 550 17.90 16.39 -17.67
N LYS A 551 17.83 16.24 -19.02
CA LYS A 551 16.78 16.81 -19.89
C LYS A 551 15.36 16.42 -19.49
N THR A 552 15.07 15.13 -19.36
CA THR A 552 13.76 14.62 -18.93
C THR A 552 13.41 15.07 -17.51
N THR A 553 14.41 15.16 -16.62
CA THR A 553 14.21 15.67 -15.25
C THR A 553 13.81 17.14 -15.28
N LEU A 554 14.43 17.94 -16.14
CA LEU A 554 14.07 19.35 -16.31
C LEU A 554 12.63 19.50 -16.80
N ILE A 555 12.20 18.71 -17.80
CA ILE A 555 10.78 18.72 -18.25
C ILE A 555 9.84 18.36 -17.08
N LYS A 556 10.16 17.34 -16.28
CA LYS A 556 9.33 16.95 -15.14
C LYS A 556 9.21 18.05 -14.08
N LEU A 557 10.25 18.86 -13.89
CA LEU A 557 10.22 20.04 -13.02
C LEU A 557 9.38 21.17 -13.62
N LEU A 558 9.50 21.42 -14.93
CA LEU A 558 8.68 22.40 -15.65
C LEU A 558 7.19 22.01 -15.64
N LEU A 559 6.85 20.73 -15.62
CA LEU A 559 5.48 20.23 -15.48
C LEU A 559 4.98 20.20 -14.03
N GLY A 560 5.81 20.59 -13.07
CA GLY A 560 5.47 20.58 -11.64
C GLY A 560 5.24 19.19 -11.06
N PHE A 561 5.85 18.12 -11.65
CA PHE A 561 5.80 16.78 -11.07
C PHE A 561 6.69 16.65 -9.83
N TYR A 562 7.75 17.46 -9.76
CA TYR A 562 8.66 17.56 -8.65
C TYR A 562 8.90 19.03 -8.28
N ASN A 563 9.21 19.25 -7.02
CA ASN A 563 9.66 20.55 -6.55
C ASN A 563 11.20 20.62 -6.60
N PRO A 564 11.79 21.74 -7.01
CA PRO A 564 13.24 21.91 -6.95
C PRO A 564 13.74 21.88 -5.51
N VAL A 565 14.99 21.41 -5.31
CA VAL A 565 15.65 21.44 -3.99
C VAL A 565 16.17 22.84 -3.67
N LYS A 566 16.69 23.54 -4.70
CA LYS A 566 17.09 24.95 -4.64
C LYS A 566 16.70 25.63 -5.94
N GLY A 567 16.51 26.95 -5.86
CA GLY A 567 16.10 27.75 -7.00
C GLY A 567 14.60 27.60 -7.28
N ASP A 568 14.13 28.29 -8.32
CA ASP A 568 12.73 28.37 -8.68
C ASP A 568 12.52 28.31 -10.20
N VAL A 569 11.37 27.82 -10.60
CA VAL A 569 10.81 28.01 -11.95
C VAL A 569 9.75 29.09 -11.84
N LEU A 570 9.92 30.18 -12.58
CA LEU A 570 9.02 31.34 -12.56
C LEU A 570 8.29 31.44 -13.89
N LEU A 571 7.00 31.76 -13.84
CA LEU A 571 6.19 32.13 -15.00
C LEU A 571 5.79 33.62 -14.84
N GLY A 572 6.30 34.48 -15.72
CA GLY A 572 6.08 35.92 -15.62
C GLY A 572 6.52 36.52 -14.26
N GLY A 573 7.62 36.02 -13.69
CA GLY A 573 8.14 36.46 -12.39
C GLY A 573 7.48 35.84 -11.17
N THR A 574 6.41 35.04 -11.34
CA THR A 574 5.72 34.34 -10.25
C THR A 574 6.16 32.88 -10.20
N ALA A 575 6.49 32.36 -9.01
CA ALA A 575 6.92 30.97 -8.86
C ALA A 575 5.83 30.00 -9.32
N LEU A 576 6.20 28.98 -10.13
CA LEU A 576 5.29 27.98 -10.66
C LEU A 576 4.55 27.20 -9.54
N SER A 577 5.18 27.08 -8.38
CA SER A 577 4.59 26.46 -7.19
C SER A 577 3.39 27.22 -6.63
N ARG A 578 3.19 28.51 -6.98
CA ARG A 578 2.03 29.31 -6.58
C ARG A 578 0.82 29.12 -7.49
N PHE A 579 1.01 28.60 -8.70
CA PHE A 579 -0.08 28.28 -9.61
C PHE A 579 -0.69 26.90 -9.26
N SER A 580 -1.99 26.74 -9.60
CA SER A 580 -2.63 25.42 -9.55
C SER A 580 -1.94 24.48 -10.52
N GLN A 581 -1.39 23.38 -10.03
CA GLN A 581 -0.70 22.37 -10.83
C GLN A 581 -1.65 21.70 -11.84
N ARG A 582 -2.91 21.57 -11.44
CA ARG A 582 -3.98 21.05 -12.30
C ARG A 582 -4.24 21.97 -13.49
N GLU A 583 -4.42 23.28 -13.26
CA GLU A 583 -4.67 24.25 -14.32
C GLU A 583 -3.40 24.46 -15.17
N TRP A 584 -2.23 24.50 -14.55
CA TRP A 584 -0.96 24.52 -15.28
C TRP A 584 -0.87 23.37 -16.28
N ARG A 585 -1.03 22.12 -15.82
CA ARG A 585 -0.99 20.96 -16.71
C ARG A 585 -2.13 20.93 -17.72
N ARG A 586 -3.26 21.60 -17.43
CA ARG A 586 -4.35 21.77 -18.39
C ARG A 586 -3.93 22.63 -19.57
N CYS A 587 -3.15 23.68 -19.36
CA CYS A 587 -2.59 24.54 -20.41
C CYS A 587 -1.37 23.92 -21.11
N CYS A 588 -0.85 22.77 -20.62
CA CYS A 588 0.31 22.09 -21.19
C CYS A 588 -0.10 20.90 -22.09
N GLY A 589 0.41 20.83 -23.31
CA GLY A 589 0.43 19.63 -24.15
C GLY A 589 1.75 18.90 -23.99
N VAL A 590 1.71 17.63 -23.62
CA VAL A 590 2.92 16.90 -23.23
C VAL A 590 3.02 15.59 -23.97
N VAL A 591 4.18 15.33 -24.57
CA VAL A 591 4.57 14.02 -25.09
C VAL A 591 5.85 13.59 -24.39
N MET A 592 5.74 12.62 -23.49
CA MET A 592 6.89 12.05 -22.80
C MET A 592 7.51 10.91 -23.62
N GLN A 593 8.77 10.60 -23.36
CA GLN A 593 9.51 9.50 -24.00
C GLN A 593 8.78 8.15 -23.86
N GLU A 594 8.27 7.86 -22.64
CA GLU A 594 7.44 6.70 -22.37
C GLU A 594 5.99 7.13 -22.13
N GLY A 595 5.20 7.24 -23.21
CA GLY A 595 3.78 7.57 -23.13
C GLY A 595 2.91 6.31 -22.98
N PHE A 596 1.82 6.41 -22.21
CA PHE A 596 0.89 5.31 -21.97
C PHE A 596 -0.34 5.40 -22.89
N ILE A 597 -0.69 4.25 -23.50
CA ILE A 597 -1.93 4.06 -24.28
C ILE A 597 -2.89 3.22 -23.45
N PHE A 598 -4.07 3.76 -23.20
CA PHE A 598 -5.12 3.06 -22.45
C PHE A 598 -5.82 2.02 -23.35
N SER A 599 -6.33 0.94 -22.74
CA SER A 599 -7.19 -0.04 -23.43
C SER A 599 -8.57 0.55 -23.70
N ASP A 600 -8.62 1.47 -24.68
CA ASP A 600 -9.79 2.23 -25.10
C ASP A 600 -9.77 2.46 -26.62
N THR A 601 -10.78 3.14 -27.14
CA THR A 601 -10.83 3.54 -28.56
C THR A 601 -9.72 4.53 -28.90
N ILE A 602 -9.39 4.69 -30.17
CA ILE A 602 -8.46 5.72 -30.64
C ILE A 602 -8.99 7.11 -30.27
N ALA A 603 -10.29 7.35 -30.48
CA ALA A 603 -10.93 8.61 -30.07
C ALA A 603 -10.80 8.87 -28.57
N GLY A 604 -11.06 7.86 -27.71
CA GLY A 604 -10.91 7.96 -26.26
C GLY A 604 -9.47 8.19 -25.82
N ASN A 605 -8.49 7.61 -26.52
CA ASN A 605 -7.08 7.85 -26.26
C ASN A 605 -6.59 9.25 -26.67
N ILE A 606 -7.17 9.85 -27.69
CA ILE A 606 -6.82 11.21 -28.14
C ILE A 606 -7.54 12.24 -27.27
N GLY A 607 -8.85 12.08 -27.07
CA GLY A 607 -9.71 12.99 -26.34
C GLY A 607 -9.89 12.63 -24.86
N LEU A 608 -8.81 12.24 -24.14
CA LEU A 608 -8.86 11.79 -22.74
C LEU A 608 -9.52 12.76 -21.75
N THR A 609 -9.65 14.03 -22.09
CA THR A 609 -10.26 15.05 -21.23
C THR A 609 -11.77 15.11 -21.33
N ASP A 610 -12.36 14.54 -22.37
CA ASP A 610 -13.75 14.69 -22.72
C ASP A 610 -14.47 13.33 -22.74
N GLU A 611 -15.65 13.24 -22.10
CA GLU A 611 -16.48 12.02 -22.17
C GLU A 611 -16.93 11.71 -23.62
N MET A 612 -17.17 12.76 -24.41
CA MET A 612 -17.50 12.66 -25.84
C MET A 612 -16.52 13.55 -26.60
N PRO A 613 -15.42 12.98 -27.11
CA PRO A 613 -14.42 13.75 -27.84
C PRO A 613 -14.99 14.42 -29.10
N ASP A 614 -14.61 15.70 -29.31
CA ASP A 614 -15.03 16.49 -30.46
C ASP A 614 -14.38 15.96 -31.75
N LYS A 615 -15.22 15.56 -32.72
CA LYS A 615 -14.78 14.98 -33.96
C LYS A 615 -13.88 15.93 -34.79
N GLN A 616 -14.20 17.22 -34.82
CA GLN A 616 -13.39 18.20 -35.63
C GLN A 616 -12.01 18.37 -34.98
N LYS A 617 -11.92 18.42 -33.68
CA LYS A 617 -10.64 18.46 -32.96
C LYS A 617 -9.83 17.19 -33.15
N ILE A 618 -10.49 16.00 -33.14
CA ILE A 618 -9.84 14.71 -33.40
C ILE A 618 -9.26 14.70 -34.84
N ASP A 619 -10.05 15.09 -35.84
CA ASP A 619 -9.62 15.10 -37.21
C ASP A 619 -8.39 16.01 -37.42
N ARG A 620 -8.42 17.24 -36.87
CA ARG A 620 -7.28 18.15 -36.85
C ARG A 620 -6.04 17.57 -36.15
N ALA A 621 -6.25 16.97 -34.98
CA ALA A 621 -5.17 16.38 -34.19
C ALA A 621 -4.51 15.21 -34.92
N THR A 622 -5.29 14.35 -35.58
CA THR A 622 -4.79 13.19 -36.30
C THR A 622 -4.13 13.60 -37.63
N GLU A 623 -4.59 14.66 -38.31
CA GLU A 623 -3.91 15.27 -39.44
C GLU A 623 -2.55 15.83 -39.04
N THR A 624 -2.49 16.62 -37.97
CA THR A 624 -1.24 17.21 -37.47
C THR A 624 -0.23 16.11 -37.09
N ALA A 625 -0.69 15.04 -36.45
CA ALA A 625 0.14 13.90 -36.09
C ALA A 625 0.40 12.90 -37.23
N SER A 626 -0.08 13.19 -38.44
CA SER A 626 0.05 12.34 -39.66
C SER A 626 -0.38 10.88 -39.42
N ILE A 627 -1.47 10.65 -38.64
CA ILE A 627 -1.99 9.32 -38.36
C ILE A 627 -3.40 9.08 -38.89
N LYS A 628 -4.05 10.12 -39.48
CA LYS A 628 -5.44 10.07 -39.95
C LYS A 628 -5.67 8.94 -40.94
N GLU A 629 -4.83 8.82 -41.99
CA GLU A 629 -4.93 7.79 -43.02
C GLU A 629 -4.86 6.38 -42.41
N PHE A 630 -3.97 6.17 -41.45
CA PHE A 630 -3.91 4.88 -40.72
C PHE A 630 -5.22 4.58 -39.99
N VAL A 631 -5.79 5.57 -39.31
CA VAL A 631 -7.02 5.39 -38.52
C VAL A 631 -8.22 5.13 -39.46
N GLU A 632 -8.34 5.86 -40.54
CA GLU A 632 -9.43 5.72 -41.52
C GLU A 632 -9.38 4.37 -42.26
N ASN A 633 -8.20 3.77 -42.43
CA ASN A 633 -8.03 2.45 -43.03
C ASN A 633 -8.40 1.30 -42.06
N LEU A 634 -8.63 1.58 -40.74
CA LEU A 634 -9.08 0.58 -39.82
C LEU A 634 -10.60 0.30 -39.95
N PRO A 635 -11.06 -0.95 -39.79
CA PRO A 635 -12.47 -1.30 -40.00
C PRO A 635 -13.47 -0.51 -39.15
N LEU A 636 -13.08 -0.08 -37.95
CA LEU A 636 -13.89 0.72 -37.04
C LEU A 636 -13.41 2.18 -36.93
N GLY A 637 -12.44 2.60 -37.75
CA GLY A 637 -11.87 3.94 -37.72
C GLY A 637 -11.47 4.38 -36.31
N TYR A 638 -11.92 5.55 -35.89
CA TYR A 638 -11.69 6.11 -34.56
C TYR A 638 -12.27 5.30 -33.39
N ASN A 639 -13.23 4.42 -33.63
CA ASN A 639 -13.82 3.52 -32.62
C ASN A 639 -13.01 2.23 -32.44
N THR A 640 -11.91 2.06 -33.18
CA THR A 640 -11.03 0.90 -33.02
C THR A 640 -10.40 0.94 -31.63
N ARG A 641 -10.58 -0.13 -30.86
CA ARG A 641 -9.91 -0.31 -29.57
C ARG A 641 -8.42 -0.60 -29.77
N ILE A 642 -7.61 0.09 -28.99
CA ILE A 642 -6.14 -0.02 -28.96
C ILE A 642 -5.67 -0.28 -27.52
N GLY A 643 -4.39 -0.50 -27.32
CA GLY A 643 -3.83 -0.83 -26.01
C GLY A 643 -3.62 -2.34 -25.84
N ASN A 644 -3.49 -2.78 -24.60
CA ASN A 644 -3.17 -4.19 -24.29
C ASN A 644 -4.26 -5.17 -24.75
N ASP A 645 -5.52 -4.74 -24.74
CA ASP A 645 -6.69 -5.57 -25.07
C ASP A 645 -7.25 -5.30 -26.48
N GLY A 646 -6.53 -4.52 -27.29
CA GLY A 646 -7.01 -4.05 -28.58
C GLY A 646 -6.04 -4.30 -29.74
N HIS A 647 -6.25 -3.55 -30.82
CA HIS A 647 -5.38 -3.59 -31.99
C HIS A 647 -3.93 -3.19 -31.61
N GLY A 648 -2.97 -4.01 -31.98
CA GLY A 648 -1.55 -3.75 -31.74
C GLY A 648 -1.07 -2.55 -32.54
N LEU A 649 -0.34 -1.66 -31.88
CA LEU A 649 0.25 -0.48 -32.51
C LEU A 649 1.76 -0.62 -32.61
N SER A 650 2.35 -0.20 -33.74
CA SER A 650 3.78 0.00 -33.83
C SER A 650 4.21 1.14 -32.89
N THR A 651 5.51 1.17 -32.53
CA THR A 651 6.04 2.24 -31.66
C THR A 651 5.83 3.63 -32.26
N GLY A 652 5.99 3.77 -33.60
CA GLY A 652 5.73 5.02 -34.28
C GLY A 652 4.24 5.41 -34.32
N GLN A 653 3.31 4.45 -34.45
CA GLN A 653 1.87 4.71 -34.35
C GLN A 653 1.47 5.13 -32.95
N LYS A 654 2.02 4.48 -31.93
CA LYS A 654 1.86 4.86 -30.53
C LYS A 654 2.27 6.32 -30.31
N GLN A 655 3.43 6.69 -30.80
CA GLN A 655 3.98 8.04 -30.64
C GLN A 655 3.12 9.08 -31.34
N ARG A 656 2.62 8.78 -32.55
CA ARG A 656 1.71 9.67 -33.30
C ARG A 656 0.37 9.86 -32.57
N ILE A 657 -0.18 8.84 -31.91
CA ILE A 657 -1.38 8.98 -31.06
C ILE A 657 -1.08 9.89 -29.86
N LEU A 658 0.08 9.78 -29.23
CA LEU A 658 0.48 10.66 -28.12
C LEU A 658 0.65 12.11 -28.57
N ILE A 659 1.19 12.33 -29.78
CA ILE A 659 1.26 13.67 -30.41
C ILE A 659 -0.17 14.18 -30.67
N ALA A 660 -1.06 13.37 -31.27
CA ALA A 660 -2.45 13.74 -31.51
C ALA A 660 -3.18 14.11 -30.19
N ARG A 661 -2.93 13.37 -29.09
CA ARG A 661 -3.44 13.69 -27.74
C ARG A 661 -2.99 15.07 -27.26
N ALA A 662 -1.72 15.41 -27.45
CA ALA A 662 -1.19 16.73 -27.08
C ALA A 662 -1.78 17.85 -27.93
N VAL A 663 -1.96 17.61 -29.23
CA VAL A 663 -2.57 18.58 -30.17
C VAL A 663 -4.05 18.78 -29.91
N TYR A 664 -4.81 17.71 -29.64
CA TYR A 664 -6.26 17.77 -29.33
C TYR A 664 -6.58 18.73 -28.19
N LYS A 665 -5.68 18.83 -27.23
CA LYS A 665 -5.83 19.68 -26.05
C LYS A 665 -5.73 21.17 -26.36
N GLU A 666 -5.23 21.57 -27.54
CA GLU A 666 -4.98 22.96 -27.96
C GLU A 666 -4.23 23.79 -26.89
N PRO A 667 -3.07 23.31 -26.41
CA PRO A 667 -2.36 23.89 -25.28
C PRO A 667 -1.64 25.19 -25.65
N ASP A 668 -1.41 26.06 -24.66
CA ASP A 668 -0.57 27.26 -24.78
C ASP A 668 0.93 26.91 -24.65
N PHE A 669 1.25 25.89 -23.86
CA PHE A 669 2.61 25.40 -23.62
C PHE A 669 2.74 23.97 -24.13
N ILE A 670 3.81 23.66 -24.84
CA ILE A 670 4.04 22.34 -25.43
C ILE A 670 5.39 21.82 -24.94
N PHE A 671 5.41 20.59 -24.40
CA PHE A 671 6.62 19.92 -23.95
C PHE A 671 6.75 18.58 -24.68
N LEU A 672 7.83 18.44 -25.46
CA LEU A 672 8.11 17.24 -26.24
C LEU A 672 9.42 16.63 -25.76
N ASP A 673 9.35 15.44 -25.14
CA ASP A 673 10.53 14.68 -24.70
C ASP A 673 10.77 13.52 -25.66
N GLU A 674 11.73 13.71 -26.58
CA GLU A 674 12.10 12.73 -27.61
C GLU A 674 10.91 12.21 -28.46
N ALA A 675 9.94 13.08 -28.71
CA ALA A 675 8.65 12.73 -29.30
C ALA A 675 8.73 12.17 -30.73
N THR A 676 9.86 12.23 -31.42
CA THR A 676 10.03 11.78 -32.82
C THR A 676 11.06 10.65 -32.99
N ASN A 677 11.69 10.17 -31.92
CA ASN A 677 12.81 9.22 -32.01
C ASN A 677 12.45 7.87 -32.64
N SER A 678 11.22 7.40 -32.51
CA SER A 678 10.77 6.13 -33.10
C SER A 678 10.09 6.26 -34.45
N LEU A 679 10.16 7.44 -35.08
CA LEU A 679 9.60 7.69 -36.40
C LEU A 679 10.67 7.49 -37.48
N ASP A 680 10.24 6.97 -38.64
CA ASP A 680 11.06 6.94 -39.83
C ASP A 680 11.27 8.37 -40.39
N ALA A 681 12.37 8.60 -41.07
CA ALA A 681 12.80 9.93 -41.48
C ALA A 681 11.78 10.69 -42.37
N ARG A 682 10.98 9.97 -43.18
CA ARG A 682 9.93 10.58 -44.03
C ARG A 682 8.74 11.06 -43.18
N ASN A 683 8.24 10.21 -42.30
CA ASN A 683 7.14 10.57 -41.40
C ASN A 683 7.57 11.65 -40.40
N GLU A 684 8.79 11.59 -39.88
CA GLU A 684 9.33 12.62 -38.98
C GLU A 684 9.30 14.00 -39.66
N LYS A 685 9.80 14.11 -40.90
CA LYS A 685 9.80 15.38 -41.63
C LYS A 685 8.38 15.94 -41.80
N THR A 686 7.44 15.12 -42.24
CA THR A 686 6.04 15.55 -42.45
C THR A 686 5.38 15.96 -41.12
N ILE A 687 5.61 15.20 -40.05
CA ILE A 687 5.07 15.53 -38.72
C ILE A 687 5.67 16.83 -38.19
N MET A 688 6.99 17.04 -38.36
CA MET A 688 7.64 18.26 -37.90
C MET A 688 7.20 19.49 -38.71
N GLU A 689 6.92 19.35 -40.00
CA GLU A 689 6.32 20.41 -40.82
C GLU A 689 4.92 20.77 -40.33
N ASN A 690 4.07 19.78 -40.06
CA ASN A 690 2.71 20.00 -39.52
C ASN A 690 2.76 20.60 -38.11
N LEU A 691 3.64 20.08 -37.24
CA LEU A 691 3.84 20.60 -35.90
C LEU A 691 4.38 22.02 -35.90
N SER A 692 5.25 22.39 -36.86
CA SER A 692 5.78 23.74 -36.97
C SER A 692 4.66 24.77 -37.20
N ALA A 693 3.65 24.41 -38.00
CA ALA A 693 2.45 25.24 -38.14
C ALA A 693 1.63 25.32 -36.85
N PHE A 694 1.52 24.21 -36.12
CA PHE A 694 0.81 24.14 -34.81
C PHE A 694 1.55 24.90 -33.73
N PHE A 695 2.87 24.99 -33.74
CA PHE A 695 3.71 25.69 -32.75
C PHE A 695 3.57 27.21 -32.79
N LYS A 696 3.13 27.77 -33.93
CA LYS A 696 3.02 29.22 -34.08
C LYS A 696 2.13 29.84 -33.02
N GLY A 697 2.67 30.83 -32.30
CA GLY A 697 1.97 31.51 -31.21
C GLY A 697 1.90 30.74 -29.87
N ARG A 698 2.60 29.61 -29.76
CA ARG A 698 2.69 28.78 -28.54
C ARG A 698 4.12 28.76 -28.03
N THR A 699 4.25 28.57 -26.70
CA THR A 699 5.56 28.36 -26.07
C THR A 699 5.90 26.87 -26.11
N VAL A 700 7.01 26.54 -26.82
CA VAL A 700 7.37 25.15 -27.09
C VAL A 700 8.74 24.81 -26.51
N VAL A 701 8.80 23.70 -25.78
CA VAL A 701 10.05 23.12 -25.28
C VAL A 701 10.23 21.74 -25.90
N VAL A 702 11.31 21.53 -26.64
CA VAL A 702 11.61 20.25 -27.29
C VAL A 702 12.93 19.70 -26.79
N VAL A 703 12.90 18.52 -26.23
CA VAL A 703 14.12 17.73 -25.99
C VAL A 703 14.39 16.92 -27.26
N ALA A 704 15.49 17.19 -27.91
CA ALA A 704 15.81 16.57 -29.20
C ALA A 704 17.24 16.05 -29.25
N HIS A 705 17.41 14.95 -29.97
CA HIS A 705 18.69 14.33 -30.30
C HIS A 705 19.00 14.42 -31.80
N ARG A 706 18.08 14.97 -32.61
CA ARG A 706 18.24 15.09 -34.06
C ARG A 706 18.37 16.54 -34.48
N LEU A 707 19.29 16.78 -35.40
CA LEU A 707 19.58 18.11 -35.96
C LEU A 707 18.34 18.72 -36.65
N SER A 708 17.54 17.91 -37.36
CA SER A 708 16.30 18.33 -38.01
C SER A 708 15.32 19.06 -37.08
N THR A 709 15.24 18.62 -35.83
CA THR A 709 14.36 19.20 -34.80
C THR A 709 14.94 20.45 -34.15
N VAL A 710 16.26 20.51 -34.01
CA VAL A 710 16.97 21.58 -33.25
C VAL A 710 17.27 22.78 -34.12
N LYS A 711 17.55 22.59 -35.43
CA LYS A 711 18.01 23.63 -36.36
C LYS A 711 17.06 24.84 -36.49
N ASN A 712 15.75 24.59 -36.31
CA ASN A 712 14.70 25.62 -36.47
C ASN A 712 14.25 26.20 -35.12
N ALA A 713 14.91 25.86 -34.02
CA ALA A 713 14.57 26.42 -32.69
C ALA A 713 15.06 27.88 -32.60
N ASP A 714 14.24 28.74 -31.96
CA ASP A 714 14.60 30.14 -31.71
C ASP A 714 15.70 30.24 -30.66
N LYS A 715 15.75 29.28 -29.74
CA LYS A 715 16.78 29.17 -28.70
C LYS A 715 17.16 27.70 -28.49
N ILE A 716 18.45 27.44 -28.33
CA ILE A 716 19.01 26.14 -28.00
C ILE A 716 19.70 26.26 -26.65
N VAL A 717 19.46 25.28 -25.78
CA VAL A 717 20.06 25.15 -24.45
C VAL A 717 20.80 23.82 -24.36
N VAL A 718 22.10 23.87 -24.09
CA VAL A 718 22.95 22.67 -24.03
C VAL A 718 23.21 22.28 -22.60
N LEU A 719 22.81 21.06 -22.24
CA LEU A 719 23.02 20.49 -20.91
C LEU A 719 24.10 19.41 -20.94
N GLU A 720 25.08 19.53 -20.05
CA GLU A 720 26.09 18.51 -19.79
C GLU A 720 26.23 18.27 -18.29
N LYS A 721 26.12 17.00 -17.88
CA LYS A 721 26.24 16.58 -16.46
C LYS A 721 25.40 17.44 -15.49
N GLY A 722 24.18 17.75 -15.89
CA GLY A 722 23.26 18.54 -15.08
C GLY A 722 23.52 20.04 -15.02
N ARG A 723 24.40 20.58 -15.85
CA ARG A 723 24.73 22.01 -15.92
C ARG A 723 24.44 22.58 -17.28
N LEU A 724 24.12 23.85 -17.33
CA LEU A 724 24.03 24.63 -18.56
C LEU A 724 25.45 24.96 -19.02
N VAL A 725 25.79 24.55 -20.25
CA VAL A 725 27.11 24.77 -20.83
C VAL A 725 27.09 25.86 -21.90
N GLU A 726 26.07 25.81 -22.75
CA GLU A 726 25.91 26.76 -23.87
C GLU A 726 24.46 27.13 -24.09
N GLU A 727 24.19 28.34 -24.52
CA GLU A 727 22.89 28.77 -25.02
C GLU A 727 23.03 29.73 -26.20
N GLY A 728 22.13 29.64 -27.17
CA GLY A 728 22.14 30.50 -28.35
C GLY A 728 21.27 29.93 -29.47
N THR A 729 21.42 30.47 -30.67
CA THR A 729 20.82 29.97 -31.90
C THR A 729 21.70 28.88 -32.54
N HIS A 730 21.14 28.10 -33.46
CA HIS A 730 21.90 27.08 -34.17
C HIS A 730 23.17 27.64 -34.85
N ARG A 731 23.06 28.82 -35.49
CA ARG A 731 24.19 29.45 -36.20
C ARG A 731 25.31 29.85 -35.22
N GLU A 732 24.97 30.54 -34.16
CA GLU A 732 25.91 30.98 -33.14
C GLU A 732 26.66 29.80 -32.48
N LEU A 733 25.94 28.72 -32.14
CA LEU A 733 26.52 27.57 -31.48
C LEU A 733 27.38 26.69 -32.43
N VAL A 734 27.09 26.67 -33.70
CA VAL A 734 27.95 25.99 -34.71
C VAL A 734 29.23 26.78 -34.95
N GLU A 735 29.17 28.12 -34.96
CA GLU A 735 30.35 28.99 -35.14
C GLU A 735 31.31 28.92 -33.94
N THR A 736 30.78 28.81 -32.74
CA THR A 736 31.60 28.67 -31.49
C THR A 736 32.33 27.33 -31.37
N LYS A 737 31.92 26.31 -32.17
CA LYS A 737 32.53 24.97 -32.19
C LYS A 737 32.67 24.32 -30.79
N GLY A 738 31.73 24.58 -29.89
CA GLY A 738 31.72 24.11 -28.53
C GLY A 738 31.04 22.75 -28.31
N ALA A 739 30.38 22.58 -27.18
CA ALA A 739 29.69 21.34 -26.82
C ALA A 739 28.55 20.99 -27.78
N TYR A 740 27.78 22.00 -28.24
CA TYR A 740 26.75 21.82 -29.25
C TYR A 740 27.29 21.28 -30.55
N TYR A 741 28.37 21.90 -31.08
CA TYR A 741 28.99 21.47 -32.33
C TYR A 741 29.44 20.01 -32.23
N ASN A 742 30.04 19.60 -31.14
CA ASN A 742 30.47 18.21 -30.91
C ASN A 742 29.29 17.22 -30.89
N LEU A 743 28.12 17.62 -30.36
CA LEU A 743 26.92 16.80 -30.36
C LEU A 743 26.31 16.59 -31.75
N VAL A 744 26.41 17.55 -32.64
CA VAL A 744 25.77 17.52 -33.94
C VAL A 744 26.75 17.31 -35.11
N LYS A 745 28.04 17.26 -34.85
CA LYS A 745 29.11 17.15 -35.82
C LYS A 745 28.91 16.02 -36.82
N ASP A 746 28.67 14.81 -36.35
CA ASP A 746 28.47 13.62 -37.16
C ASP A 746 27.22 13.75 -38.06
N GLN A 747 26.19 14.46 -37.59
CA GLN A 747 24.98 14.73 -38.38
C GLN A 747 25.17 15.87 -39.38
N LEU A 748 26.03 16.82 -39.08
CA LEU A 748 26.42 17.87 -39.98
C LEU A 748 27.28 17.33 -41.14
N GLU A 749 28.20 16.42 -40.83
CA GLU A 749 29.09 15.77 -41.80
C GLU A 749 28.36 14.80 -42.74
N LEU A 750 27.29 14.11 -42.23
CA LEU A 750 26.43 13.24 -43.08
C LEU A 750 25.39 14.00 -43.90
N GLY A 751 25.18 15.28 -43.65
CA GLY A 751 24.23 16.16 -44.37
C GLY A 751 24.87 16.97 -45.52
N THR A 752 26.14 16.77 -45.79
CA THR A 752 26.85 17.21 -46.99
C THR A 752 27.01 16.03 -47.95
#